data_b4f88e59ed15fd47a83958db32509457
#
_entry.id   b4f88e59ed15fd47a83958db32509457
#
_cell.length_a   1.000
_cell.length_b   1.000
_cell.length_c   1.000
_cell.angle_alpha   90.00
_cell.angle_beta   90.00
_cell.angle_gamma   90.00
#
_symmetry.space_group_name_H-M   'P 1'
#
loop_
_entity.id
_entity.type
_entity.pdbx_description
1 polymer ?
#
loop_
_entity_poly.entity_id
_entity_poly.type
_entity_poly.pdbx_seq_one_letter_code
_entity_poly.pdbx_strand_id
1 'polypeptide(L)'
;VSSESPHPSPPRGSPRRILGRRGTKNPVPLLPKPPSSRLRPAMFLRSLGLAAGLAALALAGPGPLPHALAQTPSTATGDTTTDTRGDWNDARVRELMARAHASRRGIIDDEELRSYRALTQGHIYFFVDPEEGERSLIRVDQVAVDLLWKAPDIVRQQVVGERSEVRLPVRDFRYYLDRLTLVQYGFGDEIQVGSGMDVAGVPHPLAVATLEGEDRIYDYRIVDAVELTLAGRADPIRLLEVEVRPVDPQEPRALGTLLLDEGDGSLVRMELGFTAASYVDRRTDRITVEVDYGLWEGRYWLPNRQVIDVRREVPDLDLGVGTVIRTVLRVGNYELNADLPPDIEFWPPVSWRPEAALRNYPFEEPLLAGLERDGIEGMEVRPDPRRLRSDARRRLGQIPESGLAPFRFHIPQASSLVRYNRAEGLYLGLGSTLTPSPSVRLRTQGGFAFAPGRPVLAMEADGIGENGWGWRLAGNWNHQSDLGLVPAAAPLVGSLAATFLGEDYLDPIRRSGVTAALTLGGGGDRTDLRLEAGLHRDRNWAQGPGQAPLDRGRSFRPIRPVEEGTFAQGSLGVTRPMQFPGGGTGDGQVTIRTVWGMDGEGGGVAGSLRLRSSWSSLARDREVSASLVGRAWAGDPLAREHRLMGGRSTLPGYPFREWGGQQMVVLGVEGAMDAGTPFFRIRGGLHAGMAGGLDPEVASAWGVSDTGGIRPSVSLGLGMVWDLLRIDGARGLREGEWQLLFSVDPRWWDRL
;
A
#
# COMPACT_ATOMS: atom_id res chain seq x y z
N VAL A 1 -71.10 20.59 -23.89
CA VAL A 1 -71.63 21.91 -23.62
C VAL A 1 -70.43 22.78 -23.21
N SER A 2 -69.79 23.45 -24.15
CA SER A 2 -69.80 24.86 -24.52
C SER A 2 -69.46 25.77 -23.35
N SER A 3 -68.45 26.66 -23.40
CA SER A 3 -68.15 27.81 -24.27
C SER A 3 -66.86 28.47 -23.86
N GLU A 4 -65.90 28.72 -24.73
CA GLU A 4 -65.58 29.99 -25.40
C GLU A 4 -65.13 31.17 -24.53
N SER A 5 -63.92 31.51 -24.79
CA SER A 5 -63.04 32.69 -24.99
C SER A 5 -63.63 34.10 -24.71
N PRO A 6 -62.81 35.20 -24.65
CA PRO A 6 -61.68 35.53 -25.51
C PRO A 6 -60.51 36.33 -24.89
N HIS A 7 -59.42 36.40 -25.67
CA HIS A 7 -58.23 37.30 -25.52
C HIS A 7 -58.57 38.81 -25.69
N PRO A 8 -57.64 39.70 -25.26
CA PRO A 8 -57.13 40.68 -26.24
C PRO A 8 -55.60 40.83 -26.26
N SER A 9 -55.09 41.18 -27.46
CA SER A 9 -53.71 41.41 -27.84
C SER A 9 -53.14 42.77 -27.42
N PRO A 10 -51.77 42.92 -27.35
CA PRO A 10 -51.12 44.17 -26.98
C PRO A 10 -50.71 45.03 -28.19
N PRO A 11 -50.39 46.32 -27.99
CA PRO A 11 -49.92 47.18 -29.07
C PRO A 11 -48.39 47.20 -29.22
N ARG A 12 -47.97 47.36 -30.48
CA ARG A 12 -46.61 47.53 -30.95
C ARG A 12 -46.01 48.87 -30.49
N GLY A 13 -44.75 48.86 -29.96
CA GLY A 13 -43.92 50.01 -29.78
C GLY A 13 -42.49 49.76 -30.18
N SER A 14 -41.97 50.61 -31.04
CA SER A 14 -40.68 50.57 -31.75
C SER A 14 -39.43 50.69 -30.88
N PRO A 15 -38.21 50.41 -31.42
CA PRO A 15 -37.00 50.11 -30.65
C PRO A 15 -36.23 51.36 -30.22
N ARG A 16 -35.89 51.47 -28.94
CA ARG A 16 -34.84 52.37 -28.44
C ARG A 16 -33.53 51.59 -28.24
N ARG A 17 -32.52 52.02 -28.98
CA ARG A 17 -31.10 51.69 -28.73
C ARG A 17 -30.74 52.02 -27.30
N ILE A 18 -30.29 51.02 -26.52
CA ILE A 18 -29.58 51.23 -25.28
C ILE A 18 -28.14 50.74 -25.44
N LEU A 19 -27.21 51.67 -25.34
CA LEU A 19 -25.77 51.49 -25.36
C LEU A 19 -25.34 50.50 -24.27
N GLY A 20 -24.48 49.57 -24.68
CA GLY A 20 -23.88 48.58 -23.81
C GLY A 20 -23.11 49.16 -22.64
N ARG A 21 -23.51 48.82 -21.43
CA ARG A 21 -22.64 48.93 -20.25
C ARG A 21 -21.61 47.78 -20.34
N ARG A 22 -20.38 48.15 -20.65
CA ARG A 22 -19.19 47.30 -20.39
C ARG A 22 -19.17 47.00 -18.91
N GLY A 23 -19.38 45.76 -18.53
CA GLY A 23 -19.07 45.26 -17.18
C GLY A 23 -17.61 45.42 -16.92
N THR A 24 -17.26 46.31 -15.99
CA THR A 24 -15.94 46.42 -15.41
C THR A 24 -15.66 45.16 -14.67
N LYS A 25 -14.82 44.30 -15.24
CA LYS A 25 -14.15 43.25 -14.48
C LYS A 25 -13.29 43.94 -13.48
N ASN A 26 -13.64 43.91 -12.19
CA ASN A 26 -12.73 44.26 -11.12
C ASN A 26 -11.48 43.37 -11.25
N PRO A 27 -10.28 43.93 -11.45
CA PRO A 27 -9.06 43.15 -11.42
C PRO A 27 -8.89 42.59 -10.01
N VAL A 28 -8.71 41.27 -9.91
CA VAL A 28 -8.19 40.65 -8.70
C VAL A 28 -6.86 41.33 -8.37
N PRO A 29 -6.63 41.84 -7.17
CA PRO A 29 -5.37 42.53 -6.84
C PRO A 29 -4.23 41.52 -7.03
N LEU A 30 -3.41 41.75 -8.05
CA LEU A 30 -2.12 41.08 -8.22
C LEU A 30 -1.22 41.55 -7.07
N LEU A 31 -0.64 40.61 -6.35
CA LEU A 31 0.42 40.94 -5.40
C LEU A 31 1.55 41.68 -6.16
N PRO A 32 2.07 42.79 -5.64
CA PRO A 32 3.16 43.51 -6.28
C PRO A 32 4.39 42.57 -6.37
N LYS A 33 5.15 42.69 -7.47
CA LYS A 33 6.44 42.00 -7.59
C LYS A 33 7.35 42.44 -6.46
N PRO A 34 7.90 41.54 -5.65
CA PRO A 34 8.83 41.91 -4.59
C PRO A 34 10.08 42.54 -5.22
N PRO A 35 10.65 43.57 -4.60
CA PRO A 35 11.93 44.13 -5.01
C PRO A 35 13.00 43.01 -4.88
N SER A 36 13.91 42.88 -5.84
CA SER A 36 15.04 41.96 -5.81
C SER A 36 15.91 42.18 -4.57
N SER A 37 15.58 41.51 -3.47
CA SER A 37 16.35 41.60 -2.24
C SER A 37 17.53 40.63 -2.34
N ARG A 38 18.72 41.19 -2.22
CA ARG A 38 19.96 40.40 -2.08
C ARG A 38 19.82 39.54 -0.81
N LEU A 39 19.91 38.22 -0.95
CA LEU A 39 19.92 37.24 0.13
C LEU A 39 20.85 37.71 1.27
N ARG A 40 20.31 37.87 2.47
CA ARG A 40 21.11 38.17 3.67
C ARG A 40 21.71 36.82 4.18
N PRO A 41 23.04 36.64 4.14
CA PRO A 41 23.68 35.34 4.47
C PRO A 41 23.42 34.85 5.88
N ALA A 42 23.08 35.76 6.83
CA ALA A 42 22.82 35.39 8.22
C ALA A 42 21.47 34.63 8.46
N MET A 43 20.48 34.82 7.59
CA MET A 43 19.20 34.12 7.66
C MET A 43 19.30 32.71 7.05
N PHE A 44 20.15 32.58 6.02
CA PHE A 44 20.44 31.31 5.36
C PHE A 44 21.13 30.31 6.30
N LEU A 45 22.08 30.75 7.12
CA LEU A 45 22.77 29.91 8.10
C LEU A 45 21.88 29.44 9.25
N ARG A 46 20.89 30.24 9.68
CA ARG A 46 19.95 29.83 10.74
C ARG A 46 18.90 28.80 10.28
N SER A 47 18.42 28.92 9.06
CA SER A 47 17.44 27.98 8.49
C SER A 47 18.11 26.72 7.97
N LEU A 48 19.36 26.79 7.47
CA LEU A 48 20.17 25.61 7.18
C LEU A 48 20.50 24.83 8.47
N GLY A 49 20.78 25.54 9.56
CA GLY A 49 20.99 24.94 10.89
C GLY A 49 19.74 24.22 11.41
N LEU A 50 18.52 24.76 11.19
CA LEU A 50 17.28 24.11 11.58
C LEU A 50 16.98 22.88 10.69
N ALA A 51 17.19 22.98 9.37
CA ALA A 51 17.03 21.87 8.45
C ALA A 51 18.07 20.77 8.68
N ALA A 52 19.33 21.14 8.95
CA ALA A 52 20.38 20.19 9.31
C ALA A 52 20.15 19.57 10.70
N GLY A 53 19.63 20.33 11.66
CA GLY A 53 19.24 19.82 12.99
C GLY A 53 18.07 18.82 12.89
N LEU A 54 17.07 19.09 12.08
CA LEU A 54 15.96 18.19 11.83
C LEU A 54 16.41 16.91 11.08
N ALA A 55 17.33 17.05 10.12
CA ALA A 55 17.94 15.92 9.43
C ALA A 55 18.81 15.05 10.36
N ALA A 56 19.59 15.68 11.24
CA ALA A 56 20.40 14.99 12.24
C ALA A 56 19.55 14.26 13.30
N LEU A 57 18.41 14.85 13.70
CA LEU A 57 17.47 14.23 14.65
C LEU A 57 16.76 13.00 14.03
N ALA A 58 16.47 13.03 12.74
CA ALA A 58 15.84 11.92 12.01
C ALA A 58 16.83 10.79 11.68
N LEU A 59 18.11 11.10 11.56
CA LEU A 59 19.19 10.13 11.28
C LEU A 59 19.81 9.56 12.57
N ALA A 60 19.75 10.31 13.68
CA ALA A 60 20.15 9.84 15.01
C ALA A 60 18.98 9.08 15.64
N GLY A 61 18.73 7.86 15.18
CA GLY A 61 17.90 6.90 15.92
C GLY A 61 18.56 6.62 17.28
N PRO A 62 17.78 6.25 18.33
CA PRO A 62 18.36 5.86 19.60
C PRO A 62 19.36 4.74 19.35
N GLY A 63 20.62 4.98 19.73
CA GLY A 63 21.68 3.99 19.64
C GLY A 63 21.28 2.73 20.41
N PRO A 64 21.75 1.56 20.01
CA PRO A 64 21.39 0.32 20.67
C PRO A 64 21.83 0.37 22.14
N LEU A 65 20.85 0.28 23.05
CA LEU A 65 21.13 -0.07 24.44
C LEU A 65 21.73 -1.48 24.47
N PRO A 66 22.73 -1.76 25.29
CA PRO A 66 23.33 -3.07 25.32
C PRO A 66 22.36 -4.11 25.86
N HIS A 67 21.80 -4.93 24.96
CA HIS A 67 21.07 -6.12 25.34
C HIS A 67 22.05 -7.22 25.69
N ALA A 68 22.00 -7.65 26.94
CA ALA A 68 22.63 -8.87 27.40
C ALA A 68 21.96 -10.08 26.72
N LEU A 69 22.81 -10.84 26.02
CA LEU A 69 22.70 -12.27 25.74
C LEU A 69 21.34 -12.82 25.23
N ALA A 70 21.06 -12.61 23.95
CA ALA A 70 20.43 -13.63 23.15
C ALA A 70 21.45 -14.06 22.08
N GLN A 71 21.75 -15.33 22.02
CA GLN A 71 22.73 -15.90 21.09
C GLN A 71 22.21 -15.76 19.67
N THR A 72 22.74 -14.80 18.92
CA THR A 72 22.67 -14.74 17.47
C THR A 72 23.57 -15.84 16.90
N PRO A 73 23.14 -16.55 15.84
CA PRO A 73 24.04 -17.44 15.12
C PRO A 73 25.21 -16.61 14.56
N SER A 74 26.41 -17.05 14.86
CA SER A 74 27.67 -16.49 14.40
C SER A 74 27.69 -16.39 12.88
N THR A 75 27.74 -15.19 12.36
CA THR A 75 28.20 -14.94 11.00
C THR A 75 29.69 -15.25 10.95
N ALA A 76 30.02 -16.43 10.45
CA ALA A 76 31.35 -16.76 10.04
C ALA A 76 31.75 -15.88 8.86
N THR A 77 32.65 -14.94 9.10
CA THR A 77 33.37 -14.21 8.08
C THR A 77 34.34 -15.19 7.41
N GLY A 78 33.91 -15.75 6.30
CA GLY A 78 34.75 -16.53 5.40
C GLY A 78 34.64 -15.94 4.01
N ASP A 79 35.54 -15.04 3.69
CA ASP A 79 35.71 -14.44 2.37
C ASP A 79 36.34 -15.49 1.45
N THR A 80 35.49 -16.20 0.70
CA THR A 80 35.80 -16.83 -0.58
C THR A 80 34.49 -16.95 -1.34
N THR A 81 34.06 -15.88 -1.98
CA THR A 81 33.04 -15.92 -3.02
C THR A 81 33.58 -16.67 -4.22
N THR A 82 33.52 -17.99 -4.18
CA THR A 82 33.51 -18.79 -5.40
C THR A 82 32.19 -18.47 -6.06
N ASP A 83 32.24 -17.91 -7.26
CA ASP A 83 31.06 -17.64 -8.09
C ASP A 83 30.32 -18.98 -8.32
N THR A 84 29.31 -19.26 -7.49
CA THR A 84 28.53 -20.50 -7.53
C THR A 84 27.46 -20.46 -8.61
N ARG A 85 27.29 -19.32 -9.26
CA ARG A 85 26.25 -19.13 -10.29
C ARG A 85 26.63 -19.84 -11.58
N GLY A 86 25.91 -20.92 -11.90
CA GLY A 86 26.06 -21.67 -13.15
C GLY A 86 25.32 -21.03 -14.32
N ASP A 87 25.60 -21.52 -15.52
CA ASP A 87 24.83 -21.22 -16.72
C ASP A 87 23.49 -21.99 -16.74
N TRP A 88 22.54 -21.49 -17.53
CA TRP A 88 21.26 -22.19 -17.72
C TRP A 88 21.50 -23.57 -18.37
N ASN A 89 20.92 -24.60 -17.72
CA ASN A 89 20.96 -26.00 -18.17
C ASN A 89 22.41 -26.54 -18.36
N ASP A 90 23.36 -26.08 -17.52
CA ASP A 90 24.70 -26.67 -17.53
C ASP A 90 24.66 -28.17 -17.09
N ALA A 91 25.78 -28.85 -17.25
CA ALA A 91 25.85 -30.32 -16.95
C ALA A 91 25.59 -30.60 -15.48
N ARG A 92 26.03 -29.69 -14.55
CA ARG A 92 25.88 -29.89 -13.10
C ARG A 92 24.42 -29.74 -12.67
N VAL A 93 23.71 -28.71 -13.16
CA VAL A 93 22.30 -28.52 -12.81
C VAL A 93 21.44 -29.64 -13.41
N ARG A 94 21.72 -30.11 -14.65
CA ARG A 94 20.99 -31.23 -15.25
C ARG A 94 21.15 -32.51 -14.46
N GLU A 95 22.36 -32.83 -14.00
CA GLU A 95 22.62 -33.99 -13.17
C GLU A 95 21.90 -33.92 -11.81
N LEU A 96 21.91 -32.72 -11.17
CA LEU A 96 21.17 -32.49 -9.94
C LEU A 96 19.66 -32.66 -10.15
N MET A 97 19.10 -32.10 -11.21
CA MET A 97 17.68 -32.21 -11.54
C MET A 97 17.25 -33.63 -11.87
N ALA A 98 18.12 -34.42 -12.53
CA ALA A 98 17.87 -35.82 -12.76
C ALA A 98 17.84 -36.63 -11.43
N ARG A 99 18.77 -36.35 -10.51
CA ARG A 99 18.74 -36.93 -9.15
C ARG A 99 17.48 -36.53 -8.39
N ALA A 100 17.10 -35.26 -8.44
CA ALA A 100 15.90 -34.77 -7.76
C ALA A 100 14.61 -35.41 -8.33
N HIS A 101 14.52 -35.60 -9.64
CA HIS A 101 13.45 -36.36 -10.26
C HIS A 101 13.42 -37.81 -9.75
N ALA A 102 14.58 -38.50 -9.74
CA ALA A 102 14.69 -39.86 -9.26
C ALA A 102 14.35 -40.02 -7.78
N SER A 103 14.83 -39.08 -6.91
CA SER A 103 14.51 -39.07 -5.49
C SER A 103 13.00 -38.91 -5.25
N ARG A 104 12.34 -38.02 -5.99
CA ARG A 104 10.89 -37.83 -5.92
C ARG A 104 10.12 -39.07 -6.38
N ARG A 105 10.55 -39.71 -7.49
CA ARG A 105 9.94 -40.93 -7.97
C ARG A 105 10.18 -42.10 -6.98
N GLY A 106 11.36 -42.17 -6.38
CA GLY A 106 11.68 -43.17 -5.36
C GLY A 106 10.74 -43.17 -4.16
N ILE A 107 10.23 -41.99 -3.74
CA ILE A 107 9.24 -41.91 -2.68
C ILE A 107 7.86 -42.41 -3.12
N ILE A 108 7.45 -42.11 -4.35
CA ILE A 108 6.15 -42.54 -4.90
C ILE A 108 6.11 -44.06 -5.08
N ASP A 109 7.21 -44.65 -5.53
CA ASP A 109 7.36 -46.07 -5.84
C ASP A 109 7.79 -46.89 -4.60
N ASP A 110 7.98 -46.23 -3.44
CA ASP A 110 8.43 -46.94 -2.22
C ASP A 110 7.32 -47.81 -1.63
N GLU A 111 7.53 -49.11 -1.65
CA GLU A 111 6.59 -50.08 -1.06
C GLU A 111 6.46 -49.93 0.48
N GLU A 112 7.41 -49.27 1.15
CA GLU A 112 7.39 -49.01 2.60
C GLU A 112 6.60 -47.76 2.97
N LEU A 113 6.24 -46.88 2.00
CA LEU A 113 5.40 -45.70 2.21
C LEU A 113 4.13 -45.76 1.33
N ARG A 114 3.08 -46.42 1.81
CA ARG A 114 1.82 -46.60 1.07
C ARG A 114 0.76 -45.54 1.41
N SER A 115 0.85 -44.96 2.58
CA SER A 115 -0.10 -43.97 3.06
C SER A 115 0.50 -43.13 4.17
N TYR A 116 -0.08 -41.95 4.43
CA TYR A 116 0.12 -41.27 5.68
C TYR A 116 -1.12 -40.49 6.09
N ARG A 117 -1.23 -40.24 7.38
CA ARG A 117 -2.12 -39.26 7.97
C ARG A 117 -1.29 -38.19 8.63
N ALA A 118 -1.69 -36.92 8.54
CA ALA A 118 -1.06 -35.81 9.21
C ALA A 118 -2.08 -34.77 9.66
N LEU A 119 -1.74 -34.02 10.69
CA LEU A 119 -2.55 -32.88 11.14
C LEU A 119 -1.94 -31.59 10.62
N THR A 120 -2.73 -30.84 9.87
CA THR A 120 -2.37 -29.51 9.42
C THR A 120 -3.09 -28.46 10.27
N GLN A 121 -2.35 -27.50 10.81
CA GLN A 121 -2.92 -26.36 11.54
C GLN A 121 -2.32 -25.07 11.05
N GLY A 122 -3.09 -23.99 11.10
CA GLY A 122 -2.56 -22.68 10.74
C GLY A 122 -3.61 -21.59 10.64
N HIS A 123 -3.20 -20.51 9.99
CA HIS A 123 -3.99 -19.28 9.92
C HIS A 123 -4.14 -18.83 8.48
N ILE A 124 -5.27 -18.17 8.22
CA ILE A 124 -5.55 -17.48 6.96
C ILE A 124 -5.83 -16.02 7.30
N TYR A 125 -5.04 -15.13 6.74
CA TYR A 125 -5.08 -13.70 6.94
C TYR A 125 -5.62 -13.00 5.71
N PHE A 126 -6.60 -12.14 5.88
CA PHE A 126 -7.19 -11.36 4.79
C PHE A 126 -6.81 -9.89 4.97
N PHE A 127 -6.21 -9.31 3.94
CA PHE A 127 -5.80 -7.91 3.94
C PHE A 127 -6.51 -7.15 2.85
N VAL A 128 -6.79 -5.88 3.14
CA VAL A 128 -6.90 -4.86 2.11
C VAL A 128 -5.50 -4.29 1.89
N ASP A 129 -5.04 -4.32 0.66
CA ASP A 129 -3.68 -3.95 0.25
C ASP A 129 -3.74 -2.79 -0.74
N PRO A 130 -3.73 -1.52 -0.28
CA PRO A 130 -3.70 -0.37 -1.15
C PRO A 130 -2.34 -0.27 -1.84
N GLU A 131 -2.28 0.34 -3.00
CA GLU A 131 -1.01 0.58 -3.69
C GLU A 131 -0.10 1.57 -2.95
N GLU A 132 -0.70 2.60 -2.37
CA GLU A 132 -0.04 3.55 -1.47
C GLU A 132 -0.72 3.50 -0.10
N GLY A 133 0.06 3.58 0.99
CA GLY A 133 -0.45 3.47 2.36
C GLY A 133 -0.19 2.11 3.02
N GLU A 134 -0.78 1.87 4.17
CA GLU A 134 -0.56 0.67 4.97
C GLU A 134 -1.55 -0.45 4.61
N ARG A 135 -1.06 -1.68 4.60
CA ARG A 135 -1.89 -2.87 4.47
C ARG A 135 -2.75 -3.04 5.72
N SER A 136 -4.03 -3.33 5.56
CA SER A 136 -4.97 -3.48 6.69
C SER A 136 -5.49 -4.89 6.80
N LEU A 137 -5.26 -5.52 7.96
CA LEU A 137 -5.82 -6.82 8.29
C LEU A 137 -7.31 -6.70 8.58
N ILE A 138 -8.16 -7.41 7.83
CA ILE A 138 -9.61 -7.34 7.93
C ILE A 138 -10.26 -8.61 8.49
N ARG A 139 -9.55 -9.74 8.45
CA ARG A 139 -10.03 -11.03 8.99
C ARG A 139 -8.86 -11.96 9.26
N VAL A 140 -8.98 -12.74 10.33
CA VAL A 140 -8.11 -13.86 10.68
C VAL A 140 -8.97 -15.10 10.89
N ASP A 141 -8.58 -16.19 10.24
CA ASP A 141 -9.17 -17.49 10.46
C ASP A 141 -8.10 -18.48 10.89
N GLN A 142 -8.43 -19.33 11.87
CA GLN A 142 -7.57 -20.44 12.28
C GLN A 142 -8.26 -21.74 11.92
N VAL A 143 -7.51 -22.64 11.32
CA VAL A 143 -8.02 -23.92 10.80
C VAL A 143 -7.19 -25.10 11.30
N ALA A 144 -7.86 -26.23 11.42
CA ALA A 144 -7.24 -27.54 11.61
C ALA A 144 -7.83 -28.53 10.58
N VAL A 145 -6.94 -29.24 9.89
CA VAL A 145 -7.29 -30.15 8.79
C VAL A 145 -6.59 -31.48 8.98
N ASP A 146 -7.35 -32.55 9.01
CA ASP A 146 -6.83 -33.92 8.87
C ASP A 146 -6.45 -34.13 7.39
N LEU A 147 -5.19 -34.40 7.16
CA LEU A 147 -4.61 -34.68 5.86
C LEU A 147 -4.39 -36.17 5.70
N LEU A 148 -4.91 -36.75 4.62
CA LEU A 148 -4.80 -38.17 4.30
C LEU A 148 -4.20 -38.30 2.91
N TRP A 149 -3.11 -39.04 2.79
CA TRP A 149 -2.48 -39.37 1.52
C TRP A 149 -2.41 -40.88 1.36
N LYS A 150 -2.70 -41.36 0.15
CA LYS A 150 -2.55 -42.76 -0.27
C LYS A 150 -1.85 -42.81 -1.62
N ALA A 151 -0.81 -43.60 -1.71
CA ALA A 151 -0.05 -43.79 -2.94
C ALA A 151 -0.98 -44.23 -4.09
N PRO A 152 -0.70 -43.81 -5.35
CA PRO A 152 0.43 -42.92 -5.70
C PRO A 152 0.12 -41.40 -5.50
N ASP A 153 -1.15 -40.94 -5.55
CA ASP A 153 -1.50 -39.55 -5.71
C ASP A 153 -2.82 -39.13 -5.05
N ILE A 154 -3.48 -40.01 -4.30
CA ILE A 154 -4.74 -39.70 -3.64
C ILE A 154 -4.49 -38.84 -2.41
N VAL A 155 -4.96 -37.60 -2.45
CA VAL A 155 -4.96 -36.67 -1.31
C VAL A 155 -6.39 -36.32 -0.90
N ARG A 156 -6.69 -36.41 0.39
CA ARG A 156 -7.98 -36.02 0.95
C ARG A 156 -7.75 -35.15 2.18
N GLN A 157 -8.57 -34.15 2.31
CA GLN A 157 -8.49 -33.18 3.38
C GLN A 157 -9.83 -33.11 4.09
N GLN A 158 -9.83 -33.25 5.41
CA GLN A 158 -11.02 -33.07 6.21
C GLN A 158 -10.80 -31.92 7.17
N VAL A 159 -11.55 -30.83 7.02
CA VAL A 159 -11.53 -29.73 7.98
C VAL A 159 -12.18 -30.21 9.28
N VAL A 160 -11.42 -30.21 10.35
CA VAL A 160 -11.81 -30.74 11.67
C VAL A 160 -12.02 -29.64 12.72
N GLY A 161 -11.41 -28.45 12.50
CA GLY A 161 -11.54 -27.30 13.39
C GLY A 161 -11.51 -25.98 12.61
N GLU A 162 -12.32 -25.03 13.09
CA GLU A 162 -12.41 -23.68 12.51
C GLU A 162 -12.82 -22.67 13.57
N ARG A 163 -12.12 -21.51 13.61
CA ARG A 163 -12.56 -20.31 14.31
C ARG A 163 -12.07 -19.06 13.64
N SER A 164 -12.77 -17.94 13.78
CA SER A 164 -12.45 -16.71 13.06
C SER A 164 -12.70 -15.45 13.88
N GLU A 165 -11.93 -14.39 13.54
CA GLU A 165 -12.20 -13.01 13.97
C GLU A 165 -12.36 -12.15 12.72
N VAL A 166 -13.53 -11.52 12.60
CA VAL A 166 -13.90 -10.70 11.44
C VAL A 166 -13.97 -9.25 11.86
N ARG A 167 -13.14 -8.39 11.25
CA ARG A 167 -13.10 -6.94 11.49
C ARG A 167 -13.92 -6.15 10.47
N LEU A 168 -13.97 -6.63 9.23
CA LEU A 168 -14.89 -6.14 8.21
C LEU A 168 -15.69 -7.31 7.67
N PRO A 169 -16.99 -7.17 7.39
CA PRO A 169 -17.80 -8.24 6.83
C PRO A 169 -17.29 -8.60 5.43
N VAL A 170 -16.45 -9.61 5.38
CA VAL A 170 -16.00 -10.25 4.15
C VAL A 170 -16.89 -11.47 3.90
N ARG A 171 -17.15 -11.79 2.63
CA ARG A 171 -17.94 -12.95 2.23
C ARG A 171 -17.47 -14.23 2.90
N ASP A 172 -18.39 -15.19 3.00
CA ASP A 172 -18.25 -16.43 3.72
C ASP A 172 -16.91 -17.12 3.46
N PHE A 173 -16.22 -17.43 4.52
CA PHE A 173 -14.91 -18.03 4.60
C PHE A 173 -14.85 -19.42 3.94
N ARG A 174 -15.93 -20.22 4.02
CA ARG A 174 -16.00 -21.53 3.37
C ARG A 174 -15.73 -21.46 1.87
N TYR A 175 -16.21 -20.40 1.22
CA TYR A 175 -15.92 -20.15 -0.19
C TYR A 175 -14.42 -20.00 -0.49
N TYR A 176 -13.63 -19.50 0.47
CA TYR A 176 -12.19 -19.37 0.30
C TYR A 176 -11.42 -20.62 0.71
N LEU A 177 -11.88 -21.38 1.72
CA LEU A 177 -11.24 -22.63 2.09
C LEU A 177 -11.35 -23.67 0.96
N ASP A 178 -12.50 -23.76 0.32
CA ASP A 178 -12.66 -24.63 -0.86
C ASP A 178 -11.72 -24.26 -2.01
N ARG A 179 -11.26 -23.00 -2.07
CA ARG A 179 -10.35 -22.48 -3.10
C ARG A 179 -8.89 -22.39 -2.67
N LEU A 180 -8.61 -22.19 -1.40
CA LEU A 180 -7.26 -22.06 -0.86
C LEU A 180 -6.64 -23.40 -0.45
N THR A 181 -7.34 -24.47 -0.71
CA THR A 181 -6.85 -25.78 -0.38
C THR A 181 -5.59 -26.10 -1.17
N LEU A 182 -4.55 -25.70 -0.63
CA LEU A 182 -3.39 -26.42 -0.22
C LEU A 182 -2.64 -27.05 -1.38
N VAL A 183 -1.57 -26.37 -1.71
CA VAL A 183 -0.55 -26.84 -2.62
C VAL A 183 0.02 -28.15 -2.09
N GLN A 184 -0.11 -29.16 -2.91
CA GLN A 184 0.62 -30.42 -2.85
C GLN A 184 1.01 -30.97 -1.47
N TYR A 185 0.10 -31.73 -0.91
CA TYR A 185 0.44 -32.68 0.15
C TYR A 185 0.82 -34.08 -0.40
N GLY A 186 0.70 -34.26 -1.70
CA GLY A 186 1.08 -35.48 -2.40
C GLY A 186 2.23 -35.25 -3.38
N PHE A 187 2.53 -36.27 -4.16
CA PHE A 187 3.62 -36.27 -5.13
C PHE A 187 3.11 -36.19 -6.58
N GLY A 188 1.95 -35.56 -6.81
CA GLY A 188 1.34 -35.40 -8.13
C GLY A 188 2.21 -34.67 -9.14
N ASP A 189 2.07 -34.96 -10.43
CA ASP A 189 2.91 -34.42 -11.50
C ASP A 189 2.53 -32.96 -11.89
N GLU A 190 1.41 -32.46 -11.38
CA GLU A 190 0.95 -31.09 -11.58
C GLU A 190 0.81 -30.32 -10.26
N ILE A 191 1.08 -29.02 -10.33
CA ILE A 191 0.80 -28.07 -9.24
C ILE A 191 -0.60 -27.52 -9.44
N GLN A 192 -1.43 -27.59 -8.39
CA GLN A 192 -2.76 -27.02 -8.35
C GLN A 192 -2.92 -26.16 -7.10
N VAL A 193 -3.53 -24.99 -7.23
CA VAL A 193 -3.91 -24.12 -6.11
C VAL A 193 -5.42 -23.94 -6.13
N GLY A 194 -6.06 -24.00 -4.95
CA GLY A 194 -7.51 -23.88 -4.86
C GLY A 194 -8.26 -25.01 -5.53
N SER A 195 -7.78 -26.26 -5.42
CA SER A 195 -8.34 -27.44 -6.12
C SER A 195 -8.47 -27.22 -7.63
N GLY A 196 -7.50 -26.53 -8.24
CA GLY A 196 -7.50 -26.19 -9.66
C GLY A 196 -8.41 -25.01 -10.04
N MET A 197 -9.02 -24.30 -9.07
CA MET A 197 -9.88 -23.14 -9.34
C MET A 197 -9.10 -21.81 -9.40
N ASP A 198 -7.92 -21.76 -8.83
CA ASP A 198 -7.05 -20.58 -8.86
C ASP A 198 -5.85 -20.79 -9.79
N VAL A 199 -5.20 -21.96 -9.72
CA VAL A 199 -4.13 -22.39 -10.63
C VAL A 199 -4.38 -23.83 -11.05
N ALA A 200 -4.28 -24.09 -12.34
CA ALA A 200 -4.46 -25.43 -12.91
C ALA A 200 -3.51 -25.69 -14.09
N GLY A 201 -3.23 -26.97 -14.34
CA GLY A 201 -2.48 -27.41 -15.52
C GLY A 201 -1.00 -27.01 -15.52
N VAL A 202 -0.39 -26.80 -14.34
CA VAL A 202 1.02 -26.42 -14.23
C VAL A 202 1.87 -27.66 -13.95
N PRO A 203 2.72 -28.10 -14.88
CA PRO A 203 3.64 -29.22 -14.64
C PRO A 203 4.59 -28.92 -13.48
N HIS A 204 4.77 -29.89 -12.57
CA HIS A 204 5.69 -29.71 -11.46
C HIS A 204 7.14 -29.75 -11.98
N PRO A 205 8.01 -28.75 -11.64
CA PRO A 205 9.36 -28.69 -12.19
C PRO A 205 10.19 -29.96 -12.01
N LEU A 206 10.05 -30.67 -10.89
CA LEU A 206 10.77 -31.92 -10.67
C LEU A 206 10.15 -33.11 -11.44
N ALA A 207 8.85 -33.10 -11.73
CA ALA A 207 8.22 -34.18 -12.49
C ALA A 207 8.70 -34.23 -13.94
N VAL A 208 8.99 -33.04 -14.51
CA VAL A 208 9.38 -32.88 -15.92
C VAL A 208 10.87 -32.56 -16.10
N ALA A 209 11.67 -32.70 -15.05
CA ALA A 209 13.08 -32.25 -15.02
C ALA A 209 14.00 -33.03 -15.99
N THR A 210 13.57 -34.22 -16.44
CA THR A 210 14.32 -35.05 -17.37
C THR A 210 13.92 -34.85 -18.82
N LEU A 211 12.96 -34.00 -19.15
CA LEU A 211 12.58 -33.70 -20.54
C LEU A 211 13.66 -32.80 -21.18
N GLU A 212 14.06 -33.16 -22.39
CA GLU A 212 15.13 -32.52 -23.15
C GLU A 212 14.67 -32.08 -24.55
N GLY A 213 15.50 -31.27 -25.21
CA GLY A 213 15.25 -30.82 -26.58
C GLY A 213 13.99 -29.97 -26.72
N GLU A 214 13.12 -30.33 -27.68
CA GLU A 214 11.85 -29.66 -27.96
C GLU A 214 10.79 -29.91 -26.89
N ASP A 215 10.89 -31.02 -26.15
CA ASP A 215 9.96 -31.38 -25.07
C ASP A 215 10.28 -30.71 -23.74
N ARG A 216 11.38 -29.97 -23.67
CA ARG A 216 11.79 -29.25 -22.46
C ARG A 216 10.79 -28.19 -22.08
N ILE A 217 10.28 -28.24 -20.84
CA ILE A 217 9.27 -27.33 -20.30
C ILE A 217 9.92 -26.21 -19.49
N TYR A 218 10.98 -26.49 -18.73
CA TYR A 218 11.69 -25.56 -17.88
C TYR A 218 13.17 -25.52 -18.18
N ASP A 219 13.77 -24.35 -17.95
CA ASP A 219 15.20 -24.15 -17.81
C ASP A 219 15.57 -24.09 -16.33
N TYR A 220 16.74 -24.59 -15.98
CA TYR A 220 17.25 -24.66 -14.61
C TYR A 220 18.64 -24.05 -14.51
N ARG A 221 18.95 -23.41 -13.37
CA ARG A 221 20.25 -22.82 -13.09
C ARG A 221 20.55 -22.86 -11.60
N ILE A 222 21.76 -23.28 -11.20
CA ILE A 222 22.22 -23.13 -9.82
C ILE A 222 22.60 -21.67 -9.59
N VAL A 223 22.06 -21.05 -8.54
CA VAL A 223 22.29 -19.63 -8.22
C VAL A 223 23.02 -19.44 -6.92
N ASP A 224 22.88 -20.35 -5.97
CA ASP A 224 23.53 -20.28 -4.65
C ASP A 224 23.71 -21.67 -4.02
N ALA A 225 24.49 -21.73 -2.93
CA ALA A 225 24.69 -22.92 -2.11
C ALA A 225 24.64 -22.56 -0.63
N VAL A 226 23.86 -23.31 0.15
CA VAL A 226 23.66 -23.08 1.59
C VAL A 226 23.97 -24.35 2.36
N GLU A 227 24.63 -24.26 3.50
CA GLU A 227 24.83 -25.38 4.42
C GLU A 227 23.75 -25.38 5.52
N LEU A 228 23.08 -26.51 5.69
CA LEU A 228 22.04 -26.73 6.68
C LEU A 228 22.48 -27.77 7.70
N THR A 229 22.49 -27.38 8.99
CA THR A 229 22.71 -28.32 10.09
C THR A 229 21.36 -28.77 10.65
N LEU A 230 21.06 -30.07 10.54
CA LEU A 230 19.86 -30.67 11.10
C LEU A 230 20.09 -31.14 12.54
N ALA A 231 19.09 -30.92 13.40
CA ALA A 231 19.12 -31.44 14.77
C ALA A 231 19.26 -32.98 14.76
N GLY A 232 20.27 -33.52 15.43
CA GLY A 232 20.52 -34.96 15.50
C GLY A 232 21.40 -35.53 14.38
N ARG A 233 21.88 -34.72 13.43
CA ARG A 233 22.85 -35.13 12.42
C ARG A 233 24.17 -34.43 12.63
N ALA A 234 25.31 -35.20 12.60
CA ALA A 234 26.61 -34.65 12.88
C ALA A 234 27.19 -33.81 11.73
N ASP A 235 26.86 -34.21 10.48
CA ASP A 235 27.38 -33.56 9.28
C ASP A 235 26.34 -32.60 8.70
N PRO A 236 26.74 -31.36 8.31
CA PRO A 236 25.85 -30.44 7.61
C PRO A 236 25.49 -30.98 6.22
N ILE A 237 24.29 -30.68 5.78
CA ILE A 237 23.81 -30.97 4.42
C ILE A 237 24.11 -29.75 3.56
N ARG A 238 24.71 -29.95 2.41
CA ARG A 238 24.90 -28.90 1.42
C ARG A 238 23.71 -28.84 0.49
N LEU A 239 23.01 -27.73 0.50
CA LEU A 239 21.83 -27.45 -0.31
C LEU A 239 22.21 -26.52 -1.46
N LEU A 240 21.69 -26.81 -2.66
CA LEU A 240 21.85 -25.97 -3.84
C LEU A 240 20.53 -25.28 -4.16
N GLU A 241 20.57 -23.94 -4.28
CA GLU A 241 19.43 -23.16 -4.76
C GLU A 241 19.39 -23.20 -6.28
N VAL A 242 18.33 -23.75 -6.83
CA VAL A 242 18.10 -23.91 -8.26
C VAL A 242 16.98 -22.97 -8.71
N GLU A 243 17.31 -22.04 -9.58
CA GLU A 243 16.33 -21.19 -10.25
C GLU A 243 15.64 -21.95 -11.38
N VAL A 244 14.31 -21.79 -11.45
CA VAL A 244 13.44 -22.42 -12.46
C VAL A 244 12.75 -21.33 -13.27
N ARG A 245 12.80 -21.42 -14.58
CA ARG A 245 11.99 -20.56 -15.46
C ARG A 245 11.33 -21.38 -16.59
N PRO A 246 10.15 -20.96 -17.07
CA PRO A 246 9.50 -21.61 -18.20
C PRO A 246 10.25 -21.34 -19.51
N VAL A 247 10.25 -22.33 -20.40
CA VAL A 247 10.70 -22.17 -21.79
C VAL A 247 9.68 -21.34 -22.56
N ASP A 248 8.40 -21.63 -22.40
CA ASP A 248 7.29 -20.83 -22.94
C ASP A 248 6.48 -20.18 -21.82
N PRO A 249 6.61 -18.86 -21.61
CA PRO A 249 5.85 -18.14 -20.59
C PRO A 249 4.39 -17.86 -20.96
N GLN A 250 3.93 -18.21 -22.16
CA GLN A 250 2.53 -18.07 -22.58
C GLN A 250 1.67 -19.25 -22.15
N GLU A 251 2.31 -20.34 -21.75
CA GLU A 251 1.65 -21.54 -21.25
C GLU A 251 1.56 -21.54 -19.71
N PRO A 252 0.62 -22.34 -19.11
CA PRO A 252 0.56 -22.52 -17.66
C PRO A 252 1.85 -23.16 -17.13
N ARG A 253 2.68 -22.38 -16.45
CA ARG A 253 4.02 -22.78 -15.98
C ARG A 253 4.33 -22.18 -14.62
N ALA A 254 5.19 -22.87 -13.88
CA ALA A 254 5.80 -22.37 -12.65
C ALA A 254 7.11 -21.63 -12.95
N LEU A 255 7.50 -20.75 -12.03
CA LEU A 255 8.78 -20.03 -12.02
C LEU A 255 9.17 -19.72 -10.58
N GLY A 256 10.44 -19.77 -10.26
CA GLY A 256 10.91 -19.54 -8.88
C GLY A 256 12.16 -20.28 -8.54
N THR A 257 12.27 -20.79 -7.32
CA THR A 257 13.46 -21.47 -6.80
C THR A 257 13.12 -22.78 -6.11
N LEU A 258 14.02 -23.72 -6.22
CA LEU A 258 14.03 -25.01 -5.52
C LEU A 258 15.32 -25.12 -4.70
N LEU A 259 15.23 -25.51 -3.45
CA LEU A 259 16.37 -25.81 -2.61
C LEU A 259 16.52 -27.32 -2.49
N LEU A 260 17.56 -27.87 -3.10
CA LEU A 260 17.77 -29.31 -3.27
C LEU A 260 19.02 -29.76 -2.50
N ASP A 261 18.98 -30.94 -1.89
CA ASP A 261 20.17 -31.60 -1.35
C ASP A 261 21.15 -31.96 -2.49
N GLU A 262 22.40 -31.52 -2.41
CA GLU A 262 23.41 -31.82 -3.44
C GLU A 262 23.70 -33.31 -3.55
N GLY A 263 23.55 -34.06 -2.46
CA GLY A 263 23.84 -35.49 -2.40
C GLY A 263 22.83 -36.36 -3.13
N ASP A 264 21.56 -36.31 -2.69
CA ASP A 264 20.50 -37.19 -3.18
C ASP A 264 19.43 -36.50 -4.03
N GLY A 265 19.48 -35.17 -4.13
CA GLY A 265 18.52 -34.39 -4.88
C GLY A 265 17.18 -34.16 -4.14
N SER A 266 17.07 -34.52 -2.87
CA SER A 266 15.84 -34.32 -2.10
C SER A 266 15.41 -32.85 -2.05
N LEU A 267 14.10 -32.62 -2.22
CA LEU A 267 13.51 -31.28 -2.15
C LEU A 267 13.34 -30.86 -0.69
N VAL A 268 14.04 -29.80 -0.29
CA VAL A 268 14.01 -29.23 1.08
C VAL A 268 13.10 -28.00 1.16
N ARG A 269 13.06 -27.20 0.09
CA ARG A 269 12.19 -26.03 -0.02
C ARG A 269 11.87 -25.73 -1.47
N MET A 270 10.68 -25.23 -1.71
CA MET A 270 10.33 -24.60 -2.99
C MET A 270 9.63 -23.26 -2.76
N GLU A 271 9.93 -22.28 -3.61
CA GLU A 271 9.27 -20.99 -3.66
C GLU A 271 8.91 -20.73 -5.12
N LEU A 272 7.63 -20.76 -5.43
CA LEU A 272 7.12 -20.71 -6.80
C LEU A 272 6.08 -19.61 -6.98
N GLY A 273 6.18 -18.89 -8.09
CA GLY A 273 5.12 -18.12 -8.72
C GLY A 273 4.64 -18.84 -9.99
N PHE A 274 3.74 -18.18 -10.72
CA PHE A 274 3.12 -18.78 -11.90
C PHE A 274 3.04 -17.76 -13.04
N THR A 275 3.06 -18.25 -14.27
CA THR A 275 2.79 -17.43 -15.45
C THR A 275 1.33 -16.96 -15.44
N ALA A 276 1.05 -15.85 -16.09
CA ALA A 276 -0.31 -15.31 -16.22
C ALA A 276 -1.31 -16.33 -16.79
N ALA A 277 -0.85 -17.19 -17.68
CA ALA A 277 -1.65 -18.26 -18.29
C ALA A 277 -2.13 -19.33 -17.30
N SER A 278 -1.49 -19.44 -16.14
CA SER A 278 -1.83 -20.42 -15.11
C SER A 278 -3.08 -20.06 -14.31
N TYR A 279 -3.49 -18.78 -14.31
CA TYR A 279 -4.59 -18.31 -13.47
C TYR A 279 -5.96 -18.54 -14.10
N VAL A 280 -6.80 -19.27 -13.40
CA VAL A 280 -8.19 -19.57 -13.81
C VAL A 280 -9.12 -18.42 -13.44
N ASP A 281 -8.94 -17.81 -12.26
CA ASP A 281 -9.75 -16.65 -11.81
C ASP A 281 -9.17 -15.35 -12.36
N ARG A 282 -9.92 -14.64 -13.21
CA ARG A 282 -9.56 -13.35 -13.81
C ARG A 282 -9.26 -12.24 -12.80
N ARG A 283 -9.65 -12.39 -11.55
CA ARG A 283 -9.34 -11.44 -10.46
C ARG A 283 -7.95 -11.66 -9.86
N THR A 284 -7.28 -12.72 -10.20
CA THR A 284 -5.97 -13.05 -9.68
C THR A 284 -4.91 -12.18 -10.34
N ASP A 285 -4.25 -11.33 -9.57
CA ASP A 285 -3.04 -10.65 -10.00
C ASP A 285 -1.85 -11.60 -9.94
N ARG A 286 -1.61 -12.20 -8.76
CA ARG A 286 -0.48 -13.07 -8.53
C ARG A 286 -0.74 -14.07 -7.41
N ILE A 287 -0.16 -15.27 -7.55
CA ILE A 287 -0.08 -16.27 -6.50
C ILE A 287 1.39 -16.62 -6.30
N THR A 288 1.82 -16.69 -5.04
CA THR A 288 3.11 -17.24 -4.65
C THR A 288 2.91 -18.36 -3.65
N VAL A 289 3.73 -19.38 -3.76
CA VAL A 289 3.67 -20.60 -2.95
C VAL A 289 5.07 -20.89 -2.42
N GLU A 290 5.18 -21.05 -1.12
CA GLU A 290 6.39 -21.47 -0.42
C GLU A 290 6.05 -22.76 0.34
N VAL A 291 6.85 -23.80 0.14
CA VAL A 291 6.72 -25.06 0.89
C VAL A 291 8.09 -25.45 1.45
N ASP A 292 8.14 -25.57 2.77
CA ASP A 292 9.27 -26.15 3.49
C ASP A 292 8.98 -27.63 3.76
N TYR A 293 9.96 -28.48 3.56
CA TYR A 293 9.89 -29.90 3.84
C TYR A 293 10.70 -30.24 5.09
N GLY A 294 10.21 -31.16 5.88
CA GLY A 294 10.90 -31.71 7.06
C GLY A 294 11.29 -33.17 6.82
N LEU A 295 12.42 -33.59 7.39
CA LEU A 295 12.89 -34.97 7.33
C LEU A 295 12.20 -35.80 8.44
N TRP A 296 11.34 -36.73 8.03
CA TRP A 296 10.58 -37.61 8.93
C TRP A 296 11.19 -39.00 8.95
N GLU A 297 11.27 -39.59 10.14
CA GLU A 297 11.92 -40.89 10.39
C GLU A 297 13.36 -40.99 9.83
N GLY A 298 14.02 -39.83 9.64
CA GLY A 298 15.36 -39.75 9.05
C GLY A 298 15.44 -40.15 7.58
N ARG A 299 14.30 -40.36 6.91
CA ARG A 299 14.23 -40.92 5.55
C ARG A 299 13.37 -40.11 4.58
N TYR A 300 12.18 -39.64 4.99
CA TYR A 300 11.22 -39.02 4.10
C TYR A 300 11.15 -37.52 4.27
N TRP A 301 11.42 -36.78 3.22
CA TRP A 301 11.15 -35.31 3.17
C TRP A 301 9.69 -35.10 2.83
N LEU A 302 8.91 -34.67 3.84
CA LEU A 302 7.48 -34.40 3.72
C LEU A 302 7.17 -32.94 4.01
N PRO A 303 6.10 -32.36 3.44
CA PRO A 303 5.70 -30.98 3.71
C PRO A 303 5.59 -30.70 5.21
N ASN A 304 6.22 -29.63 5.68
CA ASN A 304 6.21 -29.20 7.08
C ASN A 304 5.54 -27.85 7.27
N ARG A 305 5.84 -26.90 6.39
CA ARG A 305 5.21 -25.57 6.41
C ARG A 305 4.87 -25.13 5.00
N GLN A 306 3.70 -24.51 4.84
CA GLN A 306 3.27 -23.93 3.56
C GLN A 306 2.82 -22.50 3.76
N VAL A 307 3.24 -21.61 2.88
CA VAL A 307 2.76 -20.25 2.79
C VAL A 307 2.24 -19.99 1.38
N ILE A 308 1.01 -19.50 1.29
CA ILE A 308 0.39 -19.15 0.02
C ILE A 308 -0.08 -17.72 0.11
N ASP A 309 0.40 -16.87 -0.78
CA ASP A 309 -0.06 -15.50 -0.95
C ASP A 309 -0.85 -15.39 -2.25
N VAL A 310 -2.11 -15.00 -2.15
CA VAL A 310 -2.99 -14.74 -3.29
C VAL A 310 -3.34 -13.26 -3.32
N ARG A 311 -2.86 -12.54 -4.33
CA ARG A 311 -3.26 -11.16 -4.57
C ARG A 311 -4.37 -11.12 -5.62
N ARG A 312 -5.45 -10.39 -5.30
CA ARG A 312 -6.61 -10.21 -6.18
C ARG A 312 -6.97 -8.76 -6.33
N GLU A 313 -7.40 -8.41 -7.53
CA GLU A 313 -7.91 -7.09 -7.87
C GLU A 313 -9.22 -7.21 -8.69
N VAL A 314 -9.89 -6.10 -8.91
CA VAL A 314 -11.04 -6.08 -9.81
C VAL A 314 -10.53 -6.17 -11.26
N PRO A 315 -10.97 -7.13 -12.08
CA PRO A 315 -10.33 -7.44 -13.37
C PRO A 315 -10.26 -6.25 -14.35
N ASP A 316 -11.34 -5.49 -14.43
CA ASP A 316 -11.49 -4.44 -15.43
C ASP A 316 -11.22 -3.03 -14.85
N LEU A 317 -10.97 -2.94 -13.53
CA LEU A 317 -10.77 -1.68 -12.81
C LEU A 317 -9.42 -1.69 -12.07
N ASP A 318 -8.63 -0.65 -12.29
CA ASP A 318 -7.47 -0.32 -11.48
C ASP A 318 -7.90 0.67 -10.39
N LEU A 319 -8.20 0.14 -9.21
CA LEU A 319 -8.66 0.93 -8.06
C LEU A 319 -7.51 1.36 -7.15
N GLY A 320 -6.26 1.03 -7.50
CA GLY A 320 -5.11 1.23 -6.63
C GLY A 320 -5.20 0.46 -5.31
N VAL A 321 -6.08 -0.54 -5.23
CA VAL A 321 -6.29 -1.38 -4.05
C VAL A 321 -6.63 -2.81 -4.47
N GLY A 322 -5.97 -3.76 -3.83
CA GLY A 322 -6.23 -5.19 -3.96
C GLY A 322 -6.63 -5.82 -2.63
N THR A 323 -6.95 -7.09 -2.69
CA THR A 323 -7.03 -7.99 -1.52
C THR A 323 -5.84 -8.94 -1.56
N VAL A 324 -5.23 -9.16 -0.39
CA VAL A 324 -4.22 -10.22 -0.23
C VAL A 324 -4.76 -11.22 0.76
N ILE A 325 -4.70 -12.49 0.37
CA ILE A 325 -5.03 -13.61 1.24
C ILE A 325 -3.73 -14.35 1.46
N ARG A 326 -3.24 -14.33 2.72
CA ARG A 326 -2.07 -15.08 3.12
C ARG A 326 -2.46 -16.26 3.98
N THR A 327 -2.11 -17.44 3.52
CA THR A 327 -2.35 -18.70 4.24
C THR A 327 -1.02 -19.23 4.75
N VAL A 328 -0.92 -19.48 6.04
CA VAL A 328 0.26 -20.09 6.69
C VAL A 328 -0.18 -21.36 7.39
N LEU A 329 0.28 -22.49 6.92
CA LEU A 329 -0.10 -23.80 7.43
C LEU A 329 1.15 -24.58 7.83
N ARG A 330 1.03 -25.33 8.92
CA ARG A 330 2.06 -26.25 9.42
C ARG A 330 1.49 -27.64 9.46
N VAL A 331 2.23 -28.56 8.87
CA VAL A 331 1.88 -29.97 8.81
C VAL A 331 2.77 -30.72 9.78
N GLY A 332 2.17 -31.50 10.63
CA GLY A 332 2.89 -32.30 11.62
C GLY A 332 2.12 -33.54 12.03
N ASN A 333 2.59 -34.21 13.06
CA ASN A 333 1.99 -35.45 13.59
C ASN A 333 1.75 -36.48 12.47
N TYR A 334 2.78 -36.72 11.63
CA TYR A 334 2.72 -37.72 10.58
C TYR A 334 2.65 -39.12 11.18
N GLU A 335 1.64 -39.87 10.77
CA GLU A 335 1.50 -41.31 10.99
C GLU A 335 1.71 -42.00 9.64
N LEU A 336 2.92 -42.56 9.43
CA LEU A 336 3.27 -43.24 8.19
C LEU A 336 2.57 -44.59 8.16
N ASN A 337 2.12 -45.01 6.98
CA ASN A 337 1.35 -46.22 6.74
C ASN A 337 0.08 -46.32 7.63
N ALA A 338 -0.55 -45.16 7.86
CA ALA A 338 -1.79 -45.04 8.64
C ALA A 338 -2.89 -45.94 8.02
N ASP A 339 -3.73 -46.51 8.87
CA ASP A 339 -4.94 -47.22 8.46
C ASP A 339 -6.01 -46.22 7.99
N LEU A 340 -6.12 -46.06 6.68
CA LEU A 340 -7.04 -45.09 6.07
C LEU A 340 -8.42 -45.70 5.80
N PRO A 341 -9.49 -44.88 5.78
CA PRO A 341 -10.82 -45.37 5.39
C PRO A 341 -10.80 -46.12 4.06
N PRO A 342 -11.43 -47.29 3.96
CA PRO A 342 -11.37 -48.12 2.75
C PRO A 342 -12.01 -47.45 1.53
N ASP A 343 -12.90 -46.48 1.75
CA ASP A 343 -13.62 -45.71 0.73
C ASP A 343 -12.99 -44.35 0.46
N ILE A 344 -11.77 -44.07 0.94
CA ILE A 344 -11.07 -42.78 0.81
C ILE A 344 -10.96 -42.30 -0.64
N GLU A 345 -10.89 -43.19 -1.60
CA GLU A 345 -10.80 -42.87 -3.04
C GLU A 345 -12.05 -42.13 -3.54
N PHE A 346 -13.21 -42.41 -2.93
CA PHE A 346 -14.50 -41.81 -3.27
C PHE A 346 -14.80 -40.52 -2.49
N TRP A 347 -13.97 -40.17 -1.51
CA TRP A 347 -14.17 -38.92 -0.77
C TRP A 347 -13.91 -37.73 -1.68
N PRO A 348 -14.62 -36.61 -1.45
CA PRO A 348 -14.27 -35.37 -2.14
C PRO A 348 -12.87 -34.93 -1.70
N PRO A 349 -12.13 -34.21 -2.54
CA PRO A 349 -10.80 -33.67 -2.20
C PRO A 349 -10.78 -32.92 -0.87
N VAL A 350 -11.84 -32.18 -0.57
CA VAL A 350 -12.07 -31.47 0.69
C VAL A 350 -13.41 -31.84 1.26
N SER A 351 -13.44 -32.15 2.54
CA SER A 351 -14.66 -32.44 3.32
C SER A 351 -14.64 -31.67 4.64
N TRP A 352 -15.81 -31.58 5.29
CA TRP A 352 -15.98 -30.80 6.51
C TRP A 352 -16.66 -31.64 7.57
N ARG A 353 -16.20 -31.55 8.82
CA ARG A 353 -16.98 -32.05 9.95
C ARG A 353 -18.22 -31.19 10.20
N PRO A 354 -19.24 -31.70 10.88
CA PRO A 354 -20.39 -30.91 11.29
C PRO A 354 -19.99 -29.62 12.03
N GLU A 355 -20.69 -28.53 11.80
CA GLU A 355 -20.35 -27.18 12.31
C GLU A 355 -20.11 -27.14 13.82
N ALA A 356 -20.90 -27.91 14.61
CA ALA A 356 -20.68 -27.99 16.05
C ALA A 356 -19.33 -28.61 16.42
N ALA A 357 -18.83 -29.58 15.63
CA ALA A 357 -17.53 -30.19 15.85
C ALA A 357 -16.39 -29.23 15.44
N LEU A 358 -16.57 -28.50 14.36
CA LEU A 358 -15.59 -27.49 13.90
C LEU A 358 -15.35 -26.42 14.95
N ARG A 359 -16.42 -25.84 15.51
CA ARG A 359 -16.36 -24.78 16.53
C ARG A 359 -15.79 -25.26 17.87
N ASN A 360 -15.98 -26.53 18.22
CA ASN A 360 -15.53 -27.10 19.48
C ASN A 360 -14.15 -27.75 19.38
N TYR A 361 -13.47 -27.62 18.26
CA TYR A 361 -12.11 -28.14 18.10
C TYR A 361 -11.15 -27.51 19.12
N PRO A 362 -10.37 -28.30 19.87
CA PRO A 362 -9.49 -27.81 20.93
C PRO A 362 -8.18 -27.24 20.36
N PHE A 363 -8.23 -26.02 19.81
CA PHE A 363 -7.01 -25.34 19.42
C PHE A 363 -6.14 -25.04 20.64
N GLU A 364 -4.87 -25.42 20.59
CA GLU A 364 -3.90 -25.20 21.67
C GLU A 364 -3.51 -23.73 21.83
N GLU A 365 -3.38 -23.00 20.71
CA GLU A 365 -2.95 -21.62 20.70
C GLU A 365 -4.14 -20.63 20.56
N PRO A 366 -4.06 -19.44 21.18
CA PRO A 366 -5.02 -18.36 20.93
C PRO A 366 -5.07 -17.96 19.44
N LEU A 367 -6.23 -17.56 18.94
CA LEU A 367 -6.44 -17.20 17.54
C LEU A 367 -5.44 -16.15 17.03
N LEU A 368 -5.12 -15.15 17.85
CA LEU A 368 -4.24 -14.04 17.47
C LEU A 368 -2.76 -14.31 17.72
N ALA A 369 -2.38 -15.41 18.36
CA ALA A 369 -0.97 -15.78 18.56
C ALA A 369 -0.22 -16.03 17.23
N GLY A 370 -0.96 -16.39 16.19
CA GLY A 370 -0.41 -16.53 14.84
C GLY A 370 0.14 -15.23 14.25
N LEU A 371 -0.34 -14.06 14.68
CA LEU A 371 0.08 -12.77 14.11
C LEU A 371 1.58 -12.53 14.30
N GLU A 372 2.09 -12.74 15.51
CA GLU A 372 3.51 -12.61 15.82
C GLU A 372 4.34 -13.75 15.18
N ARG A 373 3.90 -14.99 15.42
CA ARG A 373 4.61 -16.19 14.94
C ARG A 373 4.78 -16.25 13.42
N ASP A 374 3.78 -15.81 12.66
CA ASP A 374 3.77 -15.84 11.20
C ASP A 374 4.32 -14.53 10.60
N GLY A 375 4.84 -13.61 11.45
CA GLY A 375 5.45 -12.35 11.02
C GLY A 375 4.47 -11.33 10.44
N ILE A 376 3.17 -11.44 10.80
CA ILE A 376 2.11 -10.59 10.25
C ILE A 376 2.19 -9.17 10.80
N GLU A 377 2.59 -8.98 12.06
CA GLU A 377 2.70 -7.65 12.69
C GLU A 377 3.69 -6.72 11.98
N GLY A 378 4.75 -7.27 11.37
CA GLY A 378 5.67 -6.50 10.53
C GLY A 378 5.18 -6.27 9.10
N MET A 379 4.16 -6.99 8.64
CA MET A 379 3.63 -6.91 7.28
C MET A 379 2.59 -5.80 7.09
N GLU A 380 2.07 -5.23 8.17
CA GLU A 380 1.18 -4.07 8.10
C GLU A 380 1.93 -2.80 7.71
N VAL A 381 3.20 -2.71 8.09
CA VAL A 381 4.15 -1.74 7.54
C VAL A 381 4.60 -2.29 6.18
N ARG A 382 4.08 -1.73 5.14
CA ARG A 382 4.25 -2.18 3.76
C ARG A 382 5.73 -2.37 3.36
N PRO A 383 6.21 -3.56 2.99
CA PRO A 383 7.33 -3.64 2.06
C PRO A 383 6.86 -3.02 0.75
N ASP A 384 7.61 -2.07 0.19
CA ASP A 384 7.28 -1.42 -1.08
C ASP A 384 6.93 -2.49 -2.13
N PRO A 385 5.70 -2.50 -2.72
CA PRO A 385 5.31 -3.50 -3.72
C PRO A 385 6.25 -3.51 -4.92
N ARG A 386 6.93 -2.37 -5.16
CA ARG A 386 7.97 -2.24 -6.17
C ARG A 386 9.17 -3.14 -5.86
N ARG A 387 9.45 -3.41 -4.57
CA ARG A 387 10.58 -4.22 -4.13
C ARG A 387 10.30 -5.71 -4.21
N LEU A 388 9.12 -6.14 -3.79
CA LEU A 388 8.71 -7.54 -4.00
C LEU A 388 8.71 -7.87 -5.50
N ARG A 389 8.30 -6.92 -6.35
CA ARG A 389 8.40 -7.06 -7.80
C ARG A 389 9.84 -7.01 -8.30
N SER A 390 10.73 -6.22 -7.69
CA SER A 390 12.13 -6.12 -8.11
C SER A 390 12.95 -7.33 -7.71
N ASP A 391 12.65 -7.93 -6.56
CA ASP A 391 13.34 -9.14 -6.11
C ASP A 391 12.89 -10.36 -6.94
N ALA A 392 11.60 -10.47 -7.23
CA ALA A 392 11.09 -11.44 -8.18
C ALA A 392 11.68 -11.24 -9.59
N ARG A 393 11.74 -9.99 -10.08
CA ARG A 393 12.29 -9.69 -11.41
C ARG A 393 13.79 -9.89 -11.52
N ARG A 394 14.57 -9.59 -10.48
CA ARG A 394 16.00 -9.88 -10.46
C ARG A 394 16.27 -11.36 -10.67
N ARG A 395 15.37 -12.22 -10.16
CA ARG A 395 15.47 -13.67 -10.26
C ARG A 395 14.93 -14.20 -11.58
N LEU A 396 13.88 -13.62 -12.13
CA LEU A 396 13.01 -14.25 -13.13
C LEU A 396 12.97 -13.56 -14.51
N GLY A 397 13.56 -12.37 -14.68
CA GLY A 397 13.54 -11.64 -15.96
C GLY A 397 12.18 -11.01 -16.29
N GLN A 398 11.81 -10.93 -17.58
CA GLN A 398 10.60 -10.25 -18.07
C GLN A 398 9.38 -11.17 -18.24
N ILE A 399 9.24 -12.24 -17.45
CA ILE A 399 8.11 -13.16 -17.57
C ILE A 399 6.83 -12.53 -17.03
N PRO A 400 5.70 -12.56 -17.75
CA PRO A 400 4.42 -12.04 -17.26
C PRO A 400 3.88 -12.89 -16.11
N GLU A 401 3.85 -12.34 -14.90
CA GLU A 401 3.29 -13.00 -13.71
C GLU A 401 1.86 -12.55 -13.38
N SER A 402 1.44 -11.37 -13.85
CA SER A 402 0.12 -10.81 -13.54
C SER A 402 -0.95 -11.39 -14.46
N GLY A 403 -2.01 -11.95 -13.87
CA GLY A 403 -3.20 -12.43 -14.57
C GLY A 403 -4.19 -11.32 -14.95
N LEU A 404 -3.91 -10.06 -14.61
CA LEU A 404 -4.79 -8.94 -14.89
C LEU A 404 -4.65 -8.46 -16.34
N ALA A 405 -5.76 -7.94 -16.90
CA ALA A 405 -5.75 -7.37 -18.24
C ALA A 405 -4.75 -6.20 -18.35
N PRO A 406 -3.98 -6.11 -19.47
CA PRO A 406 -3.02 -5.01 -19.67
C PRO A 406 -3.68 -3.63 -19.71
N PHE A 407 -4.94 -3.54 -20.13
CA PHE A 407 -5.75 -2.33 -20.11
C PHE A 407 -6.86 -2.45 -19.08
N ARG A 408 -6.99 -1.45 -18.18
CA ARG A 408 -8.04 -1.35 -17.17
C ARG A 408 -8.47 0.10 -17.01
N PHE A 409 -9.69 0.34 -16.55
CA PHE A 409 -10.13 1.69 -16.17
C PHE A 409 -9.47 2.07 -14.83
N HIS A 410 -8.80 3.22 -14.79
CA HIS A 410 -8.13 3.73 -13.60
C HIS A 410 -9.06 4.60 -12.76
N ILE A 411 -9.35 4.15 -11.55
CA ILE A 411 -10.20 4.85 -10.58
C ILE A 411 -9.49 4.83 -9.22
N PRO A 412 -8.47 5.68 -9.02
CA PRO A 412 -7.69 5.68 -7.78
C PRO A 412 -8.54 6.08 -6.56
N GLN A 413 -9.54 6.94 -6.78
CA GLN A 413 -10.43 7.46 -5.75
C GLN A 413 -11.81 7.75 -6.35
N ALA A 414 -12.86 7.68 -5.56
CA ALA A 414 -14.21 8.05 -6.00
C ALA A 414 -14.28 9.50 -6.52
N SER A 415 -13.51 10.41 -5.91
CA SER A 415 -13.38 11.82 -6.33
C SER A 415 -12.68 12.03 -7.67
N SER A 416 -12.02 11.01 -8.22
CA SER A 416 -11.47 11.05 -9.57
C SER A 416 -12.52 10.89 -10.65
N LEU A 417 -13.67 10.30 -10.33
CA LEU A 417 -14.84 10.22 -11.21
C LEU A 417 -15.73 11.45 -11.06
N VAL A 418 -16.08 11.79 -9.82
CA VAL A 418 -16.96 12.92 -9.53
C VAL A 418 -16.51 13.62 -8.26
N ARG A 419 -16.35 14.94 -8.32
CA ARG A 419 -16.10 15.80 -7.15
C ARG A 419 -16.71 17.17 -7.34
N TYR A 420 -16.93 17.86 -6.24
CA TYR A 420 -17.39 19.23 -6.21
C TYR A 420 -16.55 20.06 -5.23
N ASN A 421 -16.10 21.23 -5.65
CA ASN A 421 -15.42 22.21 -4.82
C ASN A 421 -15.60 23.63 -5.37
N ARG A 422 -15.18 24.63 -4.57
CA ARG A 422 -15.39 26.05 -4.94
C ARG A 422 -14.56 26.53 -6.13
N ALA A 423 -13.51 25.82 -6.53
CA ALA A 423 -12.65 26.18 -7.66
C ALA A 423 -13.10 25.54 -8.97
N GLU A 424 -13.41 24.25 -8.96
CA GLU A 424 -13.80 23.50 -10.14
C GLU A 424 -15.31 23.51 -10.38
N GLY A 425 -16.12 23.79 -9.33
CA GLY A 425 -17.52 23.44 -9.34
C GLY A 425 -17.68 21.93 -9.42
N LEU A 426 -18.60 21.44 -10.24
CA LEU A 426 -18.67 20.03 -10.59
C LEU A 426 -17.46 19.66 -11.46
N TYR A 427 -16.85 18.55 -11.14
CA TYR A 427 -15.85 17.87 -11.96
C TYR A 427 -16.32 16.45 -12.27
N LEU A 428 -16.21 16.06 -13.54
CA LEU A 428 -16.42 14.68 -13.99
C LEU A 428 -15.16 14.21 -14.72
N GLY A 429 -14.72 13.00 -14.42
CA GLY A 429 -13.49 12.44 -14.97
C GLY A 429 -13.50 10.93 -15.12
N LEU A 430 -12.52 10.42 -15.85
CA LEU A 430 -12.26 9.01 -16.07
C LEU A 430 -10.76 8.80 -16.28
N GLY A 431 -10.27 7.64 -15.90
CA GLY A 431 -8.88 7.26 -16.10
C GLY A 431 -8.73 5.91 -16.77
N SER A 432 -7.51 5.64 -17.22
CA SER A 432 -7.10 4.34 -17.75
C SER A 432 -5.69 3.97 -17.27
N THR A 433 -5.47 2.68 -17.10
CA THR A 433 -4.16 2.07 -16.85
C THR A 433 -3.84 1.16 -18.01
N LEU A 434 -2.63 1.30 -18.55
CA LEU A 434 -2.05 0.40 -19.54
C LEU A 434 -0.73 -0.14 -19.00
N THR A 435 -0.57 -1.46 -19.03
CA THR A 435 0.65 -2.17 -18.63
C THR A 435 1.28 -2.81 -19.87
N PRO A 436 2.06 -2.05 -20.67
CA PRO A 436 2.61 -2.56 -21.93
C PRO A 436 3.69 -3.62 -21.71
N SER A 437 4.30 -3.67 -20.54
CA SER A 437 5.24 -4.71 -20.14
C SER A 437 5.16 -4.91 -18.61
N PRO A 438 5.65 -6.03 -18.07
CA PRO A 438 5.67 -6.27 -16.63
C PRO A 438 6.41 -5.19 -15.83
N SER A 439 7.33 -4.46 -16.47
CA SER A 439 8.18 -3.43 -15.84
C SER A 439 7.66 -2.01 -16.00
N VAL A 440 6.67 -1.75 -16.85
CA VAL A 440 6.22 -0.41 -17.18
C VAL A 440 4.70 -0.32 -17.06
N ARG A 441 4.24 0.72 -16.39
CA ARG A 441 2.83 1.02 -16.26
C ARG A 441 2.60 2.48 -16.65
N LEU A 442 1.56 2.71 -17.44
CA LEU A 442 1.10 4.03 -17.87
C LEU A 442 -0.31 4.26 -17.33
N ARG A 443 -0.52 5.32 -16.58
CA ARG A 443 -1.81 5.76 -16.06
C ARG A 443 -2.19 7.09 -16.65
N THR A 444 -3.46 7.24 -17.01
CA THR A 444 -4.02 8.51 -17.45
C THR A 444 -5.28 8.83 -16.67
N GLN A 445 -5.50 10.10 -16.39
CA GLN A 445 -6.71 10.62 -15.77
C GLN A 445 -7.11 11.87 -16.52
N GLY A 446 -8.32 11.89 -17.04
CA GLY A 446 -8.86 13.05 -17.75
C GLY A 446 -10.24 13.42 -17.23
N GLY A 447 -10.55 14.71 -17.19
CA GLY A 447 -11.85 15.18 -16.77
C GLY A 447 -12.08 16.63 -17.11
N PHE A 448 -13.26 17.14 -16.73
CA PHE A 448 -13.69 18.49 -17.03
C PHE A 448 -14.23 19.20 -15.77
N ALA A 449 -13.66 20.35 -15.47
CA ALA A 449 -14.09 21.27 -14.41
C ALA A 449 -15.08 22.27 -14.98
N PHE A 450 -16.36 22.14 -14.60
CA PHE A 450 -17.44 22.86 -15.25
C PHE A 450 -17.50 24.36 -14.93
N ALA A 451 -17.18 24.77 -13.69
CA ALA A 451 -17.24 26.16 -13.33
C ALA A 451 -16.24 27.05 -14.11
N PRO A 452 -14.95 26.68 -14.21
CA PRO A 452 -13.99 27.40 -15.02
C PRO A 452 -14.05 27.01 -16.53
N GLY A 453 -14.84 26.01 -16.92
CA GLY A 453 -14.93 25.54 -18.30
C GLY A 453 -13.62 24.98 -18.82
N ARG A 454 -12.89 24.12 -18.02
CA ARG A 454 -11.53 23.69 -18.35
C ARG A 454 -11.33 22.18 -18.24
N PRO A 455 -10.56 21.59 -19.15
CA PRO A 455 -10.08 20.22 -18.98
C PRO A 455 -9.02 20.16 -17.88
N VAL A 456 -9.01 19.04 -17.16
CA VAL A 456 -8.00 18.66 -16.16
C VAL A 456 -7.44 17.32 -16.58
N LEU A 457 -6.14 17.23 -16.76
CA LEU A 457 -5.46 16.02 -17.24
C LEU A 457 -4.30 15.68 -16.31
N ALA A 458 -4.10 14.38 -16.09
CA ALA A 458 -2.91 13.84 -15.46
C ALA A 458 -2.47 12.58 -16.23
N MET A 459 -1.17 12.40 -16.36
CA MET A 459 -0.55 11.21 -16.94
C MET A 459 0.62 10.82 -16.06
N GLU A 460 0.77 9.54 -15.82
CA GLU A 460 1.89 8.99 -15.08
C GLU A 460 2.41 7.74 -15.78
N ALA A 461 3.73 7.70 -15.99
CA ALA A 461 4.43 6.49 -16.38
C ALA A 461 5.38 6.10 -15.25
N ASP A 462 5.31 4.89 -14.78
CA ASP A 462 6.20 4.38 -13.75
C ASP A 462 6.76 3.00 -14.12
N GLY A 463 7.92 2.70 -13.58
CA GLY A 463 8.55 1.43 -13.84
C GLY A 463 9.66 1.10 -12.85
N ILE A 464 10.19 -0.12 -12.99
CA ILE A 464 11.25 -0.65 -12.14
C ILE A 464 12.36 -1.19 -13.04
N GLY A 465 13.59 -0.75 -12.77
CA GLY A 465 14.78 -1.25 -13.44
C GLY A 465 15.29 -2.57 -12.86
N GLU A 466 16.21 -3.23 -13.56
CA GLU A 466 16.75 -4.55 -13.19
C GLU A 466 17.42 -4.59 -11.81
N ASN A 467 18.01 -3.46 -11.37
CA ASN A 467 18.66 -3.36 -10.05
C ASN A 467 17.71 -2.91 -8.92
N GLY A 468 16.38 -2.97 -9.13
CA GLY A 468 15.39 -2.61 -8.12
C GLY A 468 15.18 -1.11 -7.92
N TRP A 469 15.83 -0.21 -8.70
CA TRP A 469 15.50 1.20 -8.69
C TRP A 469 14.16 1.46 -9.39
N GLY A 470 13.37 2.34 -8.82
CA GLY A 470 12.10 2.76 -9.40
C GLY A 470 12.23 4.10 -10.11
N TRP A 471 11.52 4.28 -11.21
CA TRP A 471 11.39 5.57 -11.88
C TRP A 471 9.91 5.94 -12.05
N ARG A 472 9.64 7.24 -12.06
CA ARG A 472 8.31 7.78 -12.33
C ARG A 472 8.44 9.05 -13.16
N LEU A 473 7.65 9.18 -14.19
CA LEU A 473 7.46 10.39 -14.97
C LEU A 473 5.98 10.77 -14.89
N ALA A 474 5.68 11.96 -14.39
CA ALA A 474 4.32 12.45 -14.24
C ALA A 474 4.14 13.79 -14.96
N GLY A 475 3.02 13.95 -15.65
CA GLY A 475 2.59 15.19 -16.26
C GLY A 475 1.18 15.53 -15.81
N ASN A 476 0.92 16.81 -15.56
CA ASN A 476 -0.41 17.27 -15.21
C ASN A 476 -0.75 18.60 -15.91
N TRP A 477 -2.03 18.80 -16.17
CA TRP A 477 -2.56 20.03 -16.73
C TRP A 477 -3.81 20.47 -15.98
N ASN A 478 -3.77 21.72 -15.47
CA ASN A 478 -4.82 22.31 -14.65
C ASN A 478 -5.16 21.53 -13.37
N HIS A 479 -4.22 20.76 -12.84
CA HIS A 479 -4.39 19.98 -11.61
C HIS A 479 -4.49 20.89 -10.38
N GLN A 480 -5.25 20.48 -9.36
CA GLN A 480 -5.31 21.16 -8.07
C GLN A 480 -4.14 20.77 -7.16
N SER A 481 -3.44 21.75 -6.61
CA SER A 481 -2.47 21.59 -5.51
C SER A 481 -2.97 22.38 -4.31
N ASP A 482 -2.85 21.85 -3.11
CA ASP A 482 -3.38 22.46 -1.88
C ASP A 482 -2.28 23.18 -1.07
N LEU A 483 -2.64 24.31 -0.43
CA LEU A 483 -1.76 25.09 0.45
C LEU A 483 -1.70 24.56 1.90
N GLY A 484 -2.51 23.58 2.27
CA GLY A 484 -2.49 22.97 3.59
C GLY A 484 -1.16 22.33 3.95
N LEU A 485 -0.77 22.35 5.22
CA LEU A 485 0.40 21.61 5.73
C LEU A 485 0.21 20.11 5.55
N VAL A 486 -1.00 19.63 5.81
CA VAL A 486 -1.46 18.27 5.56
C VAL A 486 -2.85 18.32 4.91
N PRO A 487 -3.29 17.23 4.21
CA PRO A 487 -4.66 17.14 3.72
C PRO A 487 -5.68 17.32 4.85
N ALA A 488 -6.77 18.02 4.59
CA ALA A 488 -7.75 18.38 5.63
C ALA A 488 -8.91 17.39 5.74
N ALA A 489 -9.23 16.69 4.67
CA ALA A 489 -10.27 15.66 4.59
C ALA A 489 -10.01 14.72 3.42
N ALA A 490 -10.63 13.55 3.44
CA ALA A 490 -10.72 12.72 2.25
C ALA A 490 -11.39 13.51 1.11
N PRO A 491 -10.94 13.38 -0.14
CA PRO A 491 -11.46 14.17 -1.24
C PRO A 491 -12.99 14.05 -1.44
N LEU A 492 -13.55 12.85 -1.25
CA LEU A 492 -15.00 12.65 -1.31
C LEU A 492 -15.73 13.36 -0.17
N VAL A 493 -15.18 13.30 1.07
CA VAL A 493 -15.74 14.01 2.23
C VAL A 493 -15.71 15.53 2.01
N GLY A 494 -14.62 16.04 1.45
CA GLY A 494 -14.51 17.44 1.03
C GLY A 494 -15.57 17.83 0.01
N SER A 495 -15.81 16.97 -0.99
CA SER A 495 -16.86 17.18 -2.00
C SER A 495 -18.26 17.19 -1.42
N LEU A 496 -18.57 16.27 -0.51
CA LEU A 496 -19.87 16.22 0.18
C LEU A 496 -20.06 17.46 1.07
N ALA A 497 -19.04 17.85 1.83
CA ALA A 497 -19.09 19.04 2.66
C ALA A 497 -19.29 20.32 1.82
N ALA A 498 -18.59 20.45 0.69
CA ALA A 498 -18.78 21.57 -0.22
C ALA A 498 -20.17 21.59 -0.86
N THR A 499 -20.75 20.42 -1.18
CA THR A 499 -22.07 20.31 -1.80
C THR A 499 -23.20 20.60 -0.84
N PHE A 500 -23.15 20.04 0.38
CA PHE A 500 -24.28 20.04 1.33
C PHE A 500 -24.14 21.08 2.44
N LEU A 501 -22.90 21.40 2.86
CA LEU A 501 -22.65 22.25 4.04
C LEU A 501 -22.03 23.61 3.68
N GLY A 502 -21.66 23.84 2.42
CA GLY A 502 -20.93 25.04 2.02
C GLY A 502 -19.50 25.14 2.61
N GLU A 503 -18.96 24.01 3.05
CA GLU A 503 -17.62 23.95 3.62
C GLU A 503 -16.65 23.27 2.62
N ASP A 504 -15.70 24.02 2.11
CA ASP A 504 -14.66 23.51 1.24
C ASP A 504 -13.31 23.48 1.99
N TYR A 505 -12.74 22.29 2.12
CA TYR A 505 -11.50 22.04 2.87
C TYR A 505 -10.22 22.15 2.03
N LEU A 506 -10.27 22.83 0.89
CA LEU A 506 -9.11 23.08 0.04
C LEU A 506 -8.75 24.57 -0.01
N ASP A 507 -7.48 24.88 -0.23
CA ASP A 507 -6.99 26.16 -0.72
C ASP A 507 -6.18 25.91 -1.99
N PRO A 508 -6.87 25.83 -3.15
CA PRO A 508 -6.32 25.27 -4.35
C PRO A 508 -5.44 26.26 -5.12
N ILE A 509 -4.29 25.76 -5.59
CA ILE A 509 -3.48 26.36 -6.66
C ILE A 509 -3.70 25.52 -7.92
N ARG A 510 -3.78 26.16 -9.07
CA ARG A 510 -3.86 25.49 -10.37
C ARG A 510 -2.46 25.25 -10.91
N ARG A 511 -2.07 23.99 -10.98
CA ARG A 511 -0.72 23.56 -11.41
C ARG A 511 -0.77 22.81 -12.72
N SER A 512 0.19 23.14 -13.62
CA SER A 512 0.44 22.36 -14.83
C SER A 512 1.95 22.15 -14.94
N GLY A 513 2.39 20.94 -15.26
CA GLY A 513 3.83 20.68 -15.33
C GLY A 513 4.18 19.22 -15.49
N VAL A 514 5.48 18.96 -15.43
CA VAL A 514 6.08 17.63 -15.52
C VAL A 514 7.02 17.40 -14.34
N THR A 515 7.08 16.17 -13.88
CA THR A 515 7.93 15.76 -12.76
C THR A 515 8.54 14.40 -13.08
N ALA A 516 9.83 14.26 -12.87
CA ALA A 516 10.55 13.00 -12.95
C ALA A 516 11.07 12.63 -11.56
N ALA A 517 10.96 11.37 -11.20
CA ALA A 517 11.44 10.87 -9.91
C ALA A 517 12.19 9.54 -10.08
N LEU A 518 13.24 9.38 -9.28
CA LEU A 518 13.99 8.14 -9.08
C LEU A 518 13.87 7.72 -7.63
N THR A 519 13.58 6.46 -7.41
CA THR A 519 13.55 5.87 -6.07
C THR A 519 14.60 4.78 -5.99
N LEU A 520 15.55 4.95 -5.08
CA LEU A 520 16.57 3.98 -4.75
C LEU A 520 16.21 3.41 -3.39
N GLY A 521 15.97 2.12 -3.32
CA GLY A 521 15.54 1.51 -2.09
C GLY A 521 16.32 0.26 -1.73
N GLY A 522 16.46 0.00 -0.43
CA GLY A 522 17.26 -1.08 0.11
C GLY A 522 16.51 -2.35 0.52
N GLY A 523 15.18 -2.50 0.34
CA GLY A 523 14.40 -3.69 0.76
C GLY A 523 14.21 -3.83 2.29
N GLY A 524 13.01 -4.18 2.76
CA GLY A 524 12.71 -4.45 4.16
C GLY A 524 12.96 -3.26 5.11
N ASP A 525 13.73 -3.47 6.17
CA ASP A 525 14.09 -2.46 7.19
C ASP A 525 15.06 -1.36 6.72
N ARG A 526 15.24 -1.20 5.42
CA ARG A 526 16.20 -0.27 4.86
C ARG A 526 15.58 1.06 4.48
N THR A 527 16.46 2.05 4.34
CA THR A 527 16.12 3.43 3.99
C THR A 527 15.83 3.58 2.51
N ASP A 528 14.76 4.29 2.17
CA ASP A 528 14.43 4.70 0.81
C ASP A 528 14.93 6.09 0.52
N LEU A 529 15.62 6.24 -0.60
CA LEU A 529 16.05 7.50 -1.15
C LEU A 529 15.22 7.84 -2.38
N ARG A 530 14.58 9.00 -2.40
CA ARG A 530 13.82 9.53 -3.53
C ARG A 530 14.42 10.83 -4.02
N LEU A 531 14.82 10.85 -5.28
CA LEU A 531 15.23 12.06 -6.01
C LEU A 531 14.08 12.47 -6.92
N GLU A 532 13.74 13.75 -6.94
CA GLU A 532 12.69 14.27 -7.80
C GLU A 532 13.11 15.61 -8.41
N ALA A 533 12.81 15.81 -9.69
CA ALA A 533 12.97 17.07 -10.39
C ALA A 533 11.72 17.36 -11.21
N GLY A 534 11.32 18.63 -11.26
CA GLY A 534 10.11 19.02 -11.98
C GLY A 534 10.13 20.47 -12.43
N LEU A 535 9.35 20.71 -13.48
CA LEU A 535 9.03 22.05 -13.99
C LEU A 535 7.52 22.19 -14.00
N HIS A 536 7.00 23.24 -13.35
CA HIS A 536 5.57 23.45 -13.29
C HIS A 536 5.22 24.93 -13.34
N ARG A 537 4.07 25.19 -13.92
CA ARG A 537 3.46 26.50 -13.99
C ARG A 537 2.29 26.57 -13.02
N ASP A 538 2.35 27.51 -12.06
CA ASP A 538 1.29 27.75 -11.11
C ASP A 538 0.47 28.98 -11.52
N ARG A 539 -0.84 28.87 -11.32
CA ARG A 539 -1.82 29.92 -11.57
C ARG A 539 -2.90 29.91 -10.50
N ASN A 540 -3.54 31.03 -10.31
CA ASN A 540 -4.71 31.13 -9.46
C ASN A 540 -5.93 30.50 -10.11
N TRP A 541 -6.78 29.86 -9.32
CA TRP A 541 -8.12 29.52 -9.77
C TRP A 541 -9.00 30.77 -9.74
N ALA A 542 -9.82 30.95 -10.74
CA ALA A 542 -10.93 31.91 -10.61
C ALA A 542 -11.92 31.36 -9.56
N GLN A 543 -12.55 32.25 -8.78
CA GLN A 543 -13.65 31.86 -7.91
C GLN A 543 -14.74 31.21 -8.77
N GLY A 544 -15.06 29.96 -8.49
CA GLY A 544 -16.12 29.21 -9.12
C GLY A 544 -17.51 29.58 -8.57
N PRO A 545 -18.38 28.61 -8.26
CA PRO A 545 -19.68 28.90 -7.65
C PRO A 545 -19.48 29.65 -6.34
N GLY A 546 -20.19 30.74 -6.17
CA GLY A 546 -20.10 31.54 -4.95
C GLY A 546 -20.79 30.91 -3.74
N GLN A 547 -21.67 29.94 -3.97
CA GLN A 547 -22.51 29.27 -2.96
C GLN A 547 -22.56 27.77 -3.19
N ALA A 548 -22.83 27.03 -2.13
CA ALA A 548 -23.06 25.60 -2.20
C ALA A 548 -24.32 25.27 -2.99
N PRO A 549 -24.34 24.18 -3.77
CA PRO A 549 -25.52 23.81 -4.57
C PRO A 549 -26.78 23.58 -3.76
N LEU A 550 -26.66 22.98 -2.57
CA LEU A 550 -27.79 22.58 -1.73
C LEU A 550 -27.94 23.45 -0.47
N ASP A 551 -26.94 24.25 -0.09
CA ASP A 551 -27.02 25.28 0.96
C ASP A 551 -26.79 26.68 0.38
N ARG A 552 -27.81 27.27 -0.19
CA ARG A 552 -27.75 28.59 -0.82
C ARG A 552 -27.57 29.75 0.17
N GLY A 553 -27.66 29.49 1.46
CA GLY A 553 -27.46 30.50 2.51
C GLY A 553 -25.98 30.75 2.86
N ARG A 554 -25.10 29.87 2.51
CA ARG A 554 -23.66 29.96 2.81
C ARG A 554 -22.85 30.24 1.55
N SER A 555 -22.06 31.30 1.60
CA SER A 555 -21.06 31.61 0.57
C SER A 555 -19.73 30.91 0.90
N PHE A 556 -19.07 30.39 -0.13
CA PHE A 556 -17.71 29.88 0.03
C PHE A 556 -16.73 31.02 0.36
N ARG A 557 -15.73 30.70 1.17
CA ARG A 557 -14.61 31.62 1.42
C ARG A 557 -13.84 31.90 0.12
N PRO A 558 -13.19 33.06 -0.02
CA PRO A 558 -12.38 33.41 -1.18
C PRO A 558 -11.22 32.41 -1.39
N ILE A 559 -10.80 32.24 -2.65
CA ILE A 559 -9.57 31.50 -2.99
C ILE A 559 -8.38 32.42 -2.67
N ARG A 560 -7.41 31.89 -1.92
CA ARG A 560 -6.20 32.62 -1.54
C ARG A 560 -5.27 32.77 -2.75
N PRO A 561 -4.87 33.99 -3.12
CA PRO A 561 -4.01 34.22 -4.26
C PRO A 561 -2.55 33.81 -3.96
N VAL A 562 -1.86 33.35 -5.00
CA VAL A 562 -0.40 33.09 -5.00
C VAL A 562 0.24 33.73 -6.21
N GLU A 563 1.57 33.84 -6.22
CA GLU A 563 2.33 34.29 -7.38
C GLU A 563 2.09 33.31 -8.55
N GLU A 564 1.73 33.88 -9.71
CA GLU A 564 1.62 33.12 -10.94
C GLU A 564 2.97 33.12 -11.67
N GLY A 565 3.43 31.96 -12.12
CA GLY A 565 4.72 31.86 -12.80
C GLY A 565 5.10 30.42 -13.11
N THR A 566 6.28 30.28 -13.69
CA THR A 566 6.90 28.98 -13.98
C THR A 566 8.01 28.73 -12.97
N PHE A 567 7.99 27.55 -12.32
CA PHE A 567 8.91 27.19 -11.25
C PHE A 567 9.59 25.87 -11.56
N ALA A 568 10.92 25.85 -11.42
CA ALA A 568 11.70 24.64 -11.35
C ALA A 568 11.80 24.17 -9.91
N GLN A 569 11.66 22.88 -9.68
CA GLN A 569 11.87 22.29 -8.36
C GLN A 569 12.76 21.06 -8.42
N GLY A 570 13.55 20.88 -7.37
CA GLY A 570 14.29 19.66 -7.11
C GLY A 570 14.02 19.20 -5.67
N SER A 571 13.95 17.90 -5.42
CA SER A 571 13.84 17.41 -4.05
C SER A 571 14.62 16.12 -3.82
N LEU A 572 15.10 15.98 -2.58
CA LEU A 572 15.71 14.79 -2.02
C LEU A 572 14.89 14.36 -0.82
N GLY A 573 14.30 13.18 -0.88
CA GLY A 573 13.53 12.56 0.19
C GLY A 573 14.22 11.32 0.71
N VAL A 574 14.20 11.15 2.03
CA VAL A 574 14.67 9.95 2.74
C VAL A 574 13.52 9.46 3.58
N THR A 575 13.12 8.20 3.40
CA THR A 575 12.10 7.55 4.23
C THR A 575 12.71 6.32 4.87
N ARG A 576 12.52 6.17 6.19
CA ARG A 576 13.05 5.05 6.96
C ARG A 576 11.96 4.46 7.85
N PRO A 577 11.71 3.14 7.78
CA PRO A 577 10.93 2.44 8.79
C PRO A 577 11.63 2.54 10.15
N MET A 578 10.88 2.68 11.22
CA MET A 578 11.40 2.85 12.58
C MET A 578 10.64 1.93 13.54
N GLN A 579 11.38 1.35 14.48
CA GLN A 579 10.81 0.65 15.61
C GLN A 579 10.94 1.53 16.86
N PHE A 580 9.88 1.64 17.63
CA PHE A 580 9.81 2.47 18.84
C PHE A 580 9.79 1.58 20.08
N PRO A 581 10.30 2.09 21.24
CA PRO A 581 10.21 1.35 22.50
C PRO A 581 8.78 0.91 22.81
N GLY A 582 8.61 -0.27 23.38
CA GLY A 582 7.29 -0.83 23.69
C GLY A 582 6.58 -1.51 22.51
N GLY A 583 7.33 -1.91 21.47
CA GLY A 583 6.77 -2.64 20.31
C GLY A 583 6.07 -1.74 19.30
N GLY A 584 6.23 -0.41 19.40
CA GLY A 584 5.68 0.51 18.42
C GLY A 584 6.40 0.44 17.08
N THR A 585 5.63 0.56 15.99
CA THR A 585 6.14 0.63 14.61
C THR A 585 5.79 1.97 13.99
N GLY A 586 6.53 2.38 12.97
CA GLY A 586 6.23 3.61 12.26
C GLY A 586 7.26 3.95 11.20
N ASP A 587 7.22 5.19 10.72
CA ASP A 587 8.14 5.71 9.71
C ASP A 587 8.60 7.13 10.01
N GLY A 588 9.80 7.42 9.54
CA GLY A 588 10.36 8.77 9.50
C GLY A 588 10.68 9.19 8.08
N GLN A 589 10.21 10.36 7.68
CA GLN A 589 10.46 10.94 6.37
C GLN A 589 11.08 12.32 6.53
N VAL A 590 12.20 12.55 5.87
CA VAL A 590 12.84 13.86 5.71
C VAL A 590 12.88 14.20 4.23
N THR A 591 12.49 15.43 3.89
CA THR A 591 12.56 15.91 2.51
C THR A 591 13.18 17.31 2.47
N ILE A 592 14.17 17.51 1.63
CA ILE A 592 14.73 18.79 1.27
C ILE A 592 14.27 19.10 -0.14
N ARG A 593 13.67 20.27 -0.35
CA ARG A 593 13.14 20.69 -1.65
C ARG A 593 13.63 22.11 -1.99
N THR A 594 14.17 22.27 -3.18
CA THR A 594 14.51 23.59 -3.76
C THR A 594 13.42 24.02 -4.73
N VAL A 595 13.13 25.30 -4.78
CA VAL A 595 12.17 25.90 -5.72
C VAL A 595 12.75 27.19 -6.25
N TRP A 596 12.67 27.41 -7.58
CA TRP A 596 13.17 28.59 -8.26
C TRP A 596 12.17 29.08 -9.30
N GLY A 597 11.78 30.34 -9.21
CA GLY A 597 10.99 31.02 -10.24
C GLY A 597 11.81 31.29 -11.49
N MET A 598 11.34 30.80 -12.64
CA MET A 598 12.03 30.95 -13.92
C MET A 598 11.87 32.37 -14.50
N ASP A 599 10.82 33.07 -14.09
CA ASP A 599 10.47 34.43 -14.55
C ASP A 599 10.92 35.52 -13.56
N GLY A 600 11.81 35.15 -12.62
CA GLY A 600 12.37 36.10 -11.62
C GLY A 600 11.53 36.31 -10.37
N GLU A 601 10.55 35.40 -10.10
CA GLU A 601 9.70 35.47 -8.92
C GLU A 601 10.42 35.14 -7.61
N GLY A 602 11.69 34.76 -7.66
CA GLY A 602 12.47 34.37 -6.49
C GLY A 602 12.52 32.86 -6.27
N GLY A 603 13.07 32.47 -5.14
CA GLY A 603 13.24 31.05 -4.82
C GLY A 603 13.80 30.79 -3.45
N GLY A 604 13.98 29.50 -3.13
CA GLY A 604 14.52 29.09 -1.83
C GLY A 604 14.51 27.58 -1.62
N VAL A 605 14.65 27.20 -0.36
CA VAL A 605 14.77 25.81 0.09
C VAL A 605 13.75 25.52 1.20
N ALA A 606 13.02 24.44 1.07
CA ALA A 606 12.15 23.89 2.12
C ALA A 606 12.76 22.63 2.71
N GLY A 607 12.82 22.56 4.04
CA GLY A 607 13.01 21.32 4.79
C GLY A 607 11.68 20.84 5.36
N SER A 608 11.37 19.55 5.29
CA SER A 608 10.22 18.98 5.95
C SER A 608 10.56 17.67 6.65
N LEU A 609 9.92 17.45 7.81
CA LEU A 609 10.02 16.26 8.62
C LEU A 609 8.61 15.72 8.87
N ARG A 610 8.44 14.40 8.70
CA ARG A 610 7.25 13.68 9.14
C ARG A 610 7.69 12.45 9.91
N LEU A 611 7.19 12.30 11.13
CA LEU A 611 7.34 11.11 11.93
C LEU A 611 5.94 10.57 12.25
N ARG A 612 5.77 9.29 12.14
CA ARG A 612 4.56 8.57 12.52
C ARG A 612 4.95 7.35 13.33
N SER A 613 4.19 7.05 14.36
CA SER A 613 4.35 5.84 15.14
C SER A 613 3.00 5.35 15.63
N SER A 614 2.85 4.05 15.75
CA SER A 614 1.66 3.40 16.28
C SER A 614 2.06 2.26 17.20
N TRP A 615 1.30 2.10 18.27
CA TRP A 615 1.37 1.00 19.21
C TRP A 615 -0.03 0.38 19.30
N SER A 616 -0.14 -0.89 19.04
CA SER A 616 -1.40 -1.62 19.17
C SER A 616 -1.23 -2.79 20.13
N SER A 617 -2.28 -3.14 20.89
CA SER A 617 -2.33 -4.39 21.63
C SER A 617 -2.40 -5.58 20.66
N LEU A 618 -1.98 -6.78 21.08
CA LEU A 618 -2.11 -8.01 20.30
C LEU A 618 -3.56 -8.28 19.86
N ALA A 619 -4.51 -7.99 20.74
CA ALA A 619 -5.93 -8.08 20.42
C ALA A 619 -6.45 -6.91 19.58
N ARG A 620 -5.61 -5.87 19.37
CA ARG A 620 -6.00 -4.61 18.70
C ARG A 620 -7.23 -3.90 19.25
N ASP A 621 -7.62 -4.25 20.46
CA ASP A 621 -8.66 -3.55 21.20
C ASP A 621 -8.22 -2.16 21.66
N ARG A 622 -6.91 -1.88 21.64
CA ARG A 622 -6.30 -0.60 22.02
C ARG A 622 -5.23 -0.21 21.02
N GLU A 623 -5.21 1.07 20.67
CA GLU A 623 -4.24 1.64 19.76
C GLU A 623 -3.83 3.02 20.28
N VAL A 624 -2.55 3.35 20.21
CA VAL A 624 -2.03 4.69 20.44
C VAL A 624 -1.19 5.06 19.22
N SER A 625 -1.42 6.22 18.66
CA SER A 625 -0.62 6.76 17.56
C SER A 625 -0.04 8.11 17.92
N ALA A 626 1.15 8.39 17.42
CA ALA A 626 1.77 9.70 17.53
C ALA A 626 2.26 10.16 16.16
N SER A 627 2.10 11.44 15.88
CA SER A 627 2.53 12.06 14.64
C SER A 627 3.20 13.40 14.89
N LEU A 628 4.30 13.65 14.17
CA LEU A 628 4.97 14.95 14.15
C LEU A 628 5.16 15.35 12.69
N VAL A 629 4.67 16.54 12.34
CA VAL A 629 4.88 17.15 11.03
C VAL A 629 5.55 18.49 11.24
N GLY A 630 6.72 18.67 10.64
CA GLY A 630 7.47 19.91 10.67
C GLY A 630 7.83 20.40 9.28
N ARG A 631 7.85 21.71 9.08
CA ARG A 631 8.30 22.33 7.85
C ARG A 631 8.96 23.68 8.14
N ALA A 632 10.03 23.97 7.40
CA ALA A 632 10.66 25.27 7.38
C ALA A 632 11.03 25.66 5.93
N TRP A 633 10.88 26.92 5.61
CA TRP A 633 11.29 27.52 4.36
C TRP A 633 12.37 28.57 4.58
N ALA A 634 13.34 28.65 3.70
CA ALA A 634 14.38 29.66 3.66
C ALA A 634 14.56 30.16 2.21
N GLY A 635 14.34 31.44 2.01
CA GLY A 635 14.40 32.07 0.70
C GLY A 635 13.46 33.27 0.62
N ASP A 636 13.08 33.64 -0.59
CA ASP A 636 12.14 34.72 -0.83
C ASP A 636 10.75 34.37 -0.26
N PRO A 637 9.99 35.35 0.25
CA PRO A 637 8.71 35.12 0.95
C PRO A 637 7.57 34.83 -0.04
N LEU A 638 7.71 33.81 -0.88
CA LEU A 638 6.67 33.39 -1.84
C LEU A 638 5.40 32.94 -1.12
N ALA A 639 4.22 33.46 -1.48
CA ALA A 639 2.95 33.08 -0.89
C ALA A 639 2.70 31.56 -1.06
N ARG A 640 3.02 31.00 -2.21
CA ARG A 640 2.90 29.57 -2.50
C ARG A 640 3.74 28.66 -1.57
N GLU A 641 4.75 29.17 -0.90
CA GLU A 641 5.60 28.43 0.03
C GLU A 641 5.16 28.58 1.50
N HIS A 642 4.22 29.46 1.77
CA HIS A 642 3.49 29.45 3.04
C HIS A 642 2.56 28.26 3.10
N ARG A 643 2.37 27.73 4.30
CA ARG A 643 1.42 26.64 4.56
C ARG A 643 0.38 27.10 5.58
N LEU A 644 -0.73 26.37 5.60
CA LEU A 644 -1.88 26.69 6.42
C LEU A 644 -2.12 25.57 7.44
N MET A 645 -2.47 25.95 8.67
CA MET A 645 -2.84 25.04 9.74
C MET A 645 -4.01 25.58 10.57
N GLY A 646 -4.69 24.73 11.29
CA GLY A 646 -5.91 24.95 12.05
C GLY A 646 -7.01 24.00 11.61
N GLY A 647 -7.92 23.66 12.52
CA GLY A 647 -9.02 22.74 12.25
C GLY A 647 -8.65 21.26 12.33
N ARG A 648 -9.54 20.42 11.82
CA ARG A 648 -9.65 18.97 12.05
C ARG A 648 -8.38 18.15 11.86
N SER A 649 -7.54 18.47 10.91
CA SER A 649 -6.38 17.62 10.57
C SER A 649 -5.05 18.09 11.15
N THR A 650 -5.06 19.23 11.84
CA THR A 650 -3.86 19.80 12.48
C THR A 650 -4.13 20.16 13.92
N LEU A 651 -5.02 21.13 14.18
CA LEU A 651 -5.38 21.62 15.51
C LEU A 651 -6.91 21.62 15.68
N PRO A 652 -7.54 20.47 15.97
CA PRO A 652 -8.98 20.40 16.21
C PRO A 652 -9.39 21.30 17.39
N GLY A 653 -10.56 21.94 17.31
CA GLY A 653 -11.01 22.93 18.29
C GLY A 653 -10.54 24.37 18.01
N TYR A 654 -9.92 24.60 16.87
CA TYR A 654 -9.61 25.92 16.32
C TYR A 654 -10.19 26.07 14.92
N PRO A 655 -10.44 27.31 14.45
CA PRO A 655 -10.97 27.55 13.11
C PRO A 655 -10.10 26.93 12.02
N PHE A 656 -10.76 26.53 10.93
CA PHE A 656 -10.11 25.88 9.81
C PHE A 656 -9.13 26.82 9.10
N ARG A 657 -7.83 26.43 9.07
CA ARG A 657 -6.74 27.15 8.41
C ARG A 657 -6.66 28.63 8.80
N GLU A 658 -6.80 28.88 10.07
CA GLU A 658 -6.72 30.22 10.68
C GLU A 658 -5.30 30.78 10.64
N TRP A 659 -4.30 29.90 10.74
CA TRP A 659 -2.90 30.31 10.80
C TRP A 659 -2.12 29.93 9.55
N GLY A 660 -1.19 30.83 9.19
CA GLY A 660 -0.27 30.65 8.08
C GLY A 660 1.18 30.89 8.49
N GLY A 661 2.12 30.36 7.70
CA GLY A 661 3.54 30.61 7.91
C GLY A 661 4.45 29.77 7.03
N GLN A 662 5.70 30.15 7.02
CA GLN A 662 6.78 29.42 6.34
C GLN A 662 7.43 28.37 7.24
N GLN A 663 7.29 28.54 8.56
CA GLN A 663 7.82 27.65 9.58
C GLN A 663 6.66 27.11 10.39
N MET A 664 6.50 25.78 10.39
CA MET A 664 5.38 25.14 11.07
C MET A 664 5.81 23.83 11.72
N VAL A 665 5.18 23.53 12.86
CA VAL A 665 5.27 22.23 13.51
C VAL A 665 3.91 21.87 14.10
N VAL A 666 3.50 20.61 13.91
CA VAL A 666 2.28 20.03 14.50
C VAL A 666 2.65 18.69 15.09
N LEU A 667 2.26 18.49 16.35
CA LEU A 667 2.34 17.24 17.09
C LEU A 667 0.93 16.76 17.40
N GLY A 668 0.64 15.50 17.16
CA GLY A 668 -0.60 14.82 17.54
C GLY A 668 -0.31 13.52 18.25
N VAL A 669 -1.04 13.23 19.32
CA VAL A 669 -1.07 11.93 19.99
C VAL A 669 -2.53 11.54 20.14
N GLU A 670 -2.91 10.40 19.59
CA GLU A 670 -4.26 9.89 19.63
C GLU A 670 -4.28 8.48 20.22
N GLY A 671 -5.26 8.21 21.08
CA GLY A 671 -5.56 6.89 21.60
C GLY A 671 -6.95 6.45 21.20
N ALA A 672 -7.13 5.16 20.92
CA ALA A 672 -8.40 4.55 20.62
C ALA A 672 -8.52 3.20 21.34
N MET A 673 -9.73 2.87 21.82
CA MET A 673 -10.03 1.59 22.44
C MET A 673 -11.44 1.12 22.08
N ASP A 674 -11.62 -0.19 21.94
CA ASP A 674 -12.90 -0.78 21.64
C ASP A 674 -13.88 -0.61 22.80
N ALA A 675 -15.11 -0.22 22.49
CA ALA A 675 -16.18 0.00 23.47
C ALA A 675 -17.05 -1.26 23.64
N GLY A 676 -16.42 -2.39 23.99
CA GLY A 676 -17.10 -3.69 24.15
C GLY A 676 -17.33 -4.45 22.83
N THR A 677 -17.24 -3.80 21.70
CA THR A 677 -17.26 -4.40 20.37
C THR A 677 -16.30 -3.64 19.45
N PRO A 678 -15.65 -4.28 18.47
CA PRO A 678 -14.78 -3.57 17.53
C PRO A 678 -15.55 -2.63 16.57
N PHE A 679 -16.89 -2.67 16.60
CA PHE A 679 -17.72 -1.78 15.79
C PHE A 679 -17.74 -0.34 16.33
N PHE A 680 -17.60 -0.16 17.66
CA PHE A 680 -17.53 1.15 18.31
C PHE A 680 -16.22 1.30 19.06
N ARG A 681 -15.55 2.43 18.87
CA ARG A 681 -14.29 2.77 19.53
C ARG A 681 -14.38 4.12 20.23
N ILE A 682 -13.93 4.19 21.48
CA ILE A 682 -13.74 5.46 22.17
C ILE A 682 -12.36 6.00 21.79
N ARG A 683 -12.31 7.29 21.46
CA ARG A 683 -11.10 7.97 21.01
C ARG A 683 -10.80 9.18 21.88
N GLY A 684 -9.52 9.47 22.05
CA GLY A 684 -9.05 10.72 22.68
C GLY A 684 -7.78 11.21 21.99
N GLY A 685 -7.62 12.52 21.89
CA GLY A 685 -6.48 13.13 21.21
C GLY A 685 -5.95 14.36 21.95
N LEU A 686 -4.62 14.50 21.89
CA LEU A 686 -3.87 15.68 22.32
C LEU A 686 -3.10 16.21 21.12
N HIS A 687 -3.27 17.49 20.84
CA HIS A 687 -2.59 18.12 19.70
C HIS A 687 -1.93 19.41 20.14
N ALA A 688 -0.82 19.74 19.51
CA ALA A 688 -0.15 21.02 19.71
C ALA A 688 0.50 21.46 18.39
N GLY A 689 0.44 22.75 18.09
CA GLY A 689 1.08 23.27 16.90
C GLY A 689 1.50 24.72 17.03
N MET A 690 2.40 25.10 16.14
CA MET A 690 2.93 26.45 16.05
C MET A 690 3.23 26.79 14.59
N ALA A 691 2.89 28.02 14.18
CA ALA A 691 3.22 28.60 12.88
C ALA A 691 3.92 29.94 13.08
N GLY A 692 4.91 30.21 12.26
CA GLY A 692 5.66 31.49 12.27
C GLY A 692 6.29 31.80 10.91
N GLY A 693 6.97 32.94 10.80
CA GLY A 693 7.58 33.37 9.53
C GLY A 693 6.53 33.78 8.49
N LEU A 694 5.39 34.28 8.91
CA LEU A 694 4.33 34.75 8.01
C LEU A 694 4.72 36.12 7.44
N ASP A 695 4.74 36.21 6.12
CA ASP A 695 4.98 37.49 5.44
C ASP A 695 3.78 38.43 5.60
N PRO A 696 3.98 39.73 5.91
CA PRO A 696 2.89 40.66 6.13
C PRO A 696 1.95 40.85 4.93
N GLU A 697 2.47 40.81 3.70
CA GLU A 697 1.66 40.95 2.49
C GLU A 697 0.78 39.73 2.31
N VAL A 698 1.34 38.52 2.52
CA VAL A 698 0.61 37.24 2.49
C VAL A 698 -0.43 37.20 3.62
N ALA A 699 -0.09 37.64 4.82
CA ALA A 699 -1.01 37.76 5.96
C ALA A 699 -2.25 38.58 5.61
N SER A 700 -2.03 39.77 5.04
CA SER A 700 -3.10 40.66 4.59
C SER A 700 -3.92 40.07 3.44
N ALA A 701 -3.26 39.51 2.42
CA ALA A 701 -3.94 38.96 1.25
C ALA A 701 -4.77 37.70 1.56
N TRP A 702 -4.33 36.91 2.52
CA TRP A 702 -4.99 35.64 2.89
C TRP A 702 -5.94 35.77 4.09
N GLY A 703 -5.87 36.88 4.85
CA GLY A 703 -6.63 37.06 6.06
C GLY A 703 -6.25 36.06 7.16
N VAL A 704 -4.95 35.75 7.30
CA VAL A 704 -4.42 34.79 8.29
C VAL A 704 -3.38 35.48 9.17
N SER A 705 -3.11 34.90 10.34
CA SER A 705 -2.06 35.32 11.25
C SER A 705 -1.08 34.18 11.53
N ASP A 706 0.02 34.47 12.23
CA ASP A 706 0.80 33.44 12.90
C ASP A 706 0.11 32.98 14.20
N THR A 707 0.63 31.94 14.85
CA THR A 707 0.01 31.41 16.06
C THR A 707 0.31 32.19 17.32
N GLY A 708 1.26 33.14 17.32
CA GLY A 708 1.74 33.83 18.51
C GLY A 708 2.21 32.89 19.62
N GLY A 709 2.78 31.73 19.26
CA GLY A 709 3.25 30.68 20.16
C GLY A 709 2.50 29.35 19.99
N ILE A 710 2.69 28.43 20.94
CA ILE A 710 2.09 27.11 20.90
C ILE A 710 0.58 27.16 21.11
N ARG A 711 -0.19 26.45 20.29
CA ARG A 711 -1.65 26.26 20.35
C ARG A 711 -1.97 24.81 20.68
N PRO A 712 -2.25 24.48 21.95
CA PRO A 712 -2.65 23.15 22.35
C PRO A 712 -4.15 22.91 22.16
N SER A 713 -4.55 21.68 21.88
CA SER A 713 -5.97 21.28 21.83
C SER A 713 -6.16 19.84 22.28
N VAL A 714 -7.40 19.51 22.67
CA VAL A 714 -7.83 18.20 23.10
C VAL A 714 -9.04 17.77 22.29
N SER A 715 -9.18 16.47 22.07
CA SER A 715 -10.37 15.90 21.45
C SER A 715 -10.80 14.63 22.19
N LEU A 716 -12.12 14.38 22.16
CA LEU A 716 -12.73 13.15 22.63
C LEU A 716 -13.85 12.78 21.65
N GLY A 717 -13.90 11.53 21.26
CA GLY A 717 -14.83 11.12 20.23
C GLY A 717 -15.17 9.66 20.21
N LEU A 718 -15.99 9.29 19.24
CA LEU A 718 -16.47 7.96 18.97
C LEU A 718 -16.15 7.59 17.52
N GLY A 719 -15.42 6.49 17.35
CA GLY A 719 -15.25 5.81 16.08
C GLY A 719 -16.35 4.78 15.90
N MET A 720 -16.87 4.65 14.69
CA MET A 720 -17.90 3.70 14.30
C MET A 720 -17.46 2.92 13.06
N VAL A 721 -18.00 1.70 12.89
CA VAL A 721 -17.70 0.84 11.73
C VAL A 721 -16.19 0.63 11.62
N TRP A 722 -15.57 0.10 12.70
CA TRP A 722 -14.09 -0.10 12.79
C TRP A 722 -13.28 1.18 12.54
N ASP A 723 -13.75 2.27 13.12
CA ASP A 723 -13.13 3.61 12.99
C ASP A 723 -13.27 4.27 11.60
N LEU A 724 -14.00 3.66 10.67
CA LEU A 724 -14.22 4.29 9.35
C LEU A 724 -14.86 5.67 9.49
N LEU A 725 -15.89 5.79 10.31
CA LEU A 725 -16.56 7.05 10.61
C LEU A 725 -16.20 7.52 12.03
N ARG A 726 -15.88 8.80 12.16
CA ARG A 726 -15.50 9.41 13.44
C ARG A 726 -16.31 10.66 13.73
N ILE A 727 -16.73 10.79 14.98
CA ILE A 727 -17.38 11.97 15.53
C ILE A 727 -16.57 12.41 16.73
N ASP A 728 -15.93 13.57 16.67
CA ASP A 728 -15.05 14.08 17.71
C ASP A 728 -15.55 15.44 18.21
N GLY A 729 -15.69 15.59 19.52
CA GLY A 729 -15.75 16.88 20.19
C GLY A 729 -14.33 17.37 20.49
N ALA A 730 -13.95 18.54 19.99
CA ALA A 730 -12.62 19.07 20.17
C ALA A 730 -12.65 20.49 20.75
N ARG A 731 -11.62 20.84 21.52
CA ARG A 731 -11.45 22.18 22.09
C ARG A 731 -10.01 22.65 22.01
N GLY A 732 -9.82 23.87 21.48
CA GLY A 732 -8.57 24.58 21.61
C GLY A 732 -8.41 25.13 23.04
N LEU A 733 -7.26 24.85 23.67
CA LEU A 733 -7.04 25.21 25.09
C LEU A 733 -6.56 26.67 25.28
N ARG A 734 -6.15 27.34 24.21
CA ARG A 734 -5.73 28.74 24.23
C ARG A 734 -6.55 29.52 23.20
N GLU A 735 -7.55 30.25 23.65
CA GLU A 735 -8.45 31.05 22.79
C GLU A 735 -9.20 30.23 21.72
N GLY A 736 -9.41 28.93 21.97
CA GLY A 736 -10.16 28.06 21.08
C GLY A 736 -11.59 27.82 21.56
N GLU A 737 -12.40 27.22 20.68
CA GLU A 737 -13.80 26.94 20.90
C GLU A 737 -14.10 25.45 20.89
N TRP A 738 -15.28 25.06 21.38
CA TRP A 738 -15.76 23.71 21.17
C TRP A 738 -16.23 23.51 19.73
N GLN A 739 -15.73 22.47 19.10
CA GLN A 739 -16.13 22.07 17.75
C GLN A 739 -16.56 20.62 17.72
N LEU A 740 -17.63 20.31 16.99
CA LEU A 740 -18.03 18.96 16.65
C LEU A 740 -17.51 18.65 15.24
N LEU A 741 -16.70 17.63 15.13
CA LEU A 741 -16.01 17.25 13.90
C LEU A 741 -16.49 15.89 13.41
N PHE A 742 -16.95 15.82 12.17
CA PHE A 742 -17.24 14.57 11.48
C PHE A 742 -16.09 14.26 10.53
N SER A 743 -15.50 13.12 10.66
CA SER A 743 -14.37 12.72 9.80
C SER A 743 -14.44 11.25 9.42
N VAL A 744 -13.68 10.89 8.41
CA VAL A 744 -13.35 9.53 8.02
C VAL A 744 -11.92 9.27 8.44
N ASP A 745 -11.62 8.05 8.88
CA ASP A 745 -10.26 7.65 9.25
C ASP A 745 -9.28 7.96 8.10
N PRO A 746 -8.12 8.60 8.37
CA PRO A 746 -7.12 8.89 7.35
C PRO A 746 -6.64 7.66 6.56
N ARG A 747 -6.71 6.46 7.13
CA ARG A 747 -6.40 5.20 6.43
C ARG A 747 -7.29 4.92 5.22
N TRP A 748 -8.46 5.56 5.15
CA TRP A 748 -9.42 5.41 4.05
C TRP A 748 -9.40 6.60 3.07
N TRP A 749 -8.63 7.66 3.36
CA TRP A 749 -8.66 8.87 2.52
C TRP A 749 -8.18 8.64 1.10
N ASP A 750 -7.20 7.77 0.93
CA ASP A 750 -6.65 7.45 -0.40
C ASP A 750 -7.64 6.67 -1.29
N ARG A 751 -8.80 6.28 -0.75
CA ARG A 751 -9.84 5.50 -1.43
C ARG A 751 -11.14 6.28 -1.64
N LEU A 752 -11.39 7.26 -0.79
CA LEU A 752 -12.57 8.10 -0.80
C LEU A 752 -12.28 9.47 -1.40
#